data_8bc987f3cabc1e99895e780242f2e019
#
_entry.id   8bc987f3cabc1e99895e780242f2e019
#
_cell.length_a   1.000
_cell.length_b   1.000
_cell.length_c   1.000
_cell.angle_alpha   90.00
_cell.angle_beta   90.00
_cell.angle_gamma   90.00
#
_symmetry.space_group_name_H-M   'P 1'
#
loop_
_entity.id
_entity.type
_entity.pdbx_description
1 polymer ?
#
loop_
_entity_poly.entity_id
_entity_poly.type
_entity_poly.pdbx_seq_one_letter_code
_entity_poly.pdbx_strand_id
1 'polypeptide(L)'
;MGGSVSQVFRSGSALLSNRDGHKVSETTVDKVNTIFDALRANPKISIQRLEPLLLQIPKYENILAIHDETGYNLLQKSVGLNHIELARWLLQRHRPDVNRSSCSLPLHIACLKGYEECVELLLKHGARIDTEARMCFPGAHSHNCEESGKYKNQGDDVGVCERPNTKLQNAVCYAIDGDQINVLNILAQKMEEPWMPFRVRKPLLHIACERGAWKCVQHLVQTRSDEINLIKDEYYPIHQAVLHDGRFLELLIQHGAITTVRTCTQQMTLLHVVILAARKSAEDTLNTIRILLERGCKELINSPDSLGNTPLHAIIVRYALEEARYGYDKWNKWDVLHLVRFLLQNGAKSSINQAGNSALACVFRHIRDWEVCYELLNMLIKEGGDPNIVGRDGSVPIMVCLVPLINKDPLHHFTHSMKVCYLNCIRILLQNGANPNCSYRSNLTPLHVLIFTVSENFTLNCDTQKRANFDFIKNILILLLQYGLDCNITTQHILQSVIDMIANVRTCPDILCVYELLLVLIQYGTDPNITLSNKLIMSGSSSSSMNYVNDFINFGGMRAVGGGDGAGPSGSGAAGPVAPNGTGTASNGNGSDNLRSSFRNNARNYLLFYYIMLITRKEFILLDREQTYQRIIYLFYYSMKHDTLFNCLKSLHNLFIAQVPNKSIDNLRHLIITLYKKPRSLKQLCRVCIFNSLDKKLAPSINRLNLPLPLKEYVLNFEG
;
A
#
# COMPACT_ATOMS: atom_id res chain seq x y z
N MET A 1 51.46 -21.11 -19.28
CA MET A 1 51.93 -19.74 -19.54
C MET A 1 51.50 -18.89 -18.36
N GLY A 2 52.37 -18.85 -17.37
CA GLY A 2 52.25 -17.97 -16.22
C GLY A 2 53.28 -16.86 -16.42
N GLY A 3 52.83 -15.63 -16.33
CA GLY A 3 53.76 -14.51 -16.47
C GLY A 3 53.04 -13.18 -16.23
N SER A 4 53.46 -12.55 -15.14
CA SER A 4 53.45 -11.09 -14.96
C SER A 4 52.12 -10.32 -14.91
N VAL A 5 51.51 -10.29 -13.72
CA VAL A 5 50.64 -9.18 -13.29
C VAL A 5 51.25 -8.38 -12.09
N SER A 6 52.50 -8.67 -11.73
CA SER A 6 53.19 -8.07 -10.58
C SER A 6 54.05 -6.81 -10.90
N GLN A 7 53.91 -6.22 -12.10
CA GLN A 7 54.80 -5.08 -12.48
C GLN A 7 54.13 -3.74 -12.74
N VAL A 8 52.82 -3.56 -12.52
CA VAL A 8 52.14 -2.28 -12.84
C VAL A 8 51.96 -1.35 -11.62
N PHE A 9 52.29 -1.78 -10.40
CA PHE A 9 52.12 -0.96 -9.18
C PHE A 9 53.42 -0.42 -8.59
N ARG A 10 54.52 -0.34 -9.36
CA ARG A 10 55.80 0.22 -8.91
C ARG A 10 56.13 1.66 -9.28
N SER A 11 55.20 2.44 -9.81
CA SER A 11 55.46 3.83 -10.14
C SER A 11 54.35 4.77 -9.66
N GLY A 12 54.38 5.05 -8.38
CA GLY A 12 53.56 6.07 -7.73
C GLY A 12 54.08 6.35 -6.34
N SER A 13 55.30 6.87 -6.20
CA SER A 13 55.79 7.44 -4.95
C SER A 13 55.03 8.69 -4.59
N ALA A 14 53.76 8.54 -4.12
CA ALA A 14 53.03 9.59 -3.43
C ALA A 14 53.56 9.66 -1.99
N LEU A 15 54.40 10.68 -1.73
CA LEU A 15 54.79 11.12 -0.42
C LEU A 15 53.52 11.37 0.44
N LEU A 16 53.16 10.43 1.30
CA LEU A 16 52.06 10.57 2.29
C LEU A 16 52.46 11.66 3.28
N SER A 17 52.05 12.89 3.06
CA SER A 17 52.16 13.97 4.03
C SER A 17 51.02 13.88 5.03
N ASN A 18 51.31 13.54 6.25
CA ASN A 18 50.35 13.54 7.36
C ASN A 18 50.03 14.98 7.79
N ARG A 19 48.85 15.25 8.34
CA ARG A 19 48.39 16.55 8.86
C ARG A 19 49.30 17.19 9.90
N ASP A 20 50.22 16.42 10.50
CA ASP A 20 51.17 16.85 11.54
C ASP A 20 52.60 17.06 11.01
N GLY A 21 52.80 17.10 9.69
CA GLY A 21 54.07 17.50 9.10
C GLY A 21 55.24 16.51 9.23
N HIS A 22 55.08 15.36 9.82
CA HIS A 22 56.12 14.33 9.92
C HIS A 22 56.08 13.38 8.73
N LYS A 23 57.08 13.52 7.84
CA LYS A 23 57.29 12.61 6.70
C LYS A 23 57.77 11.28 7.22
N VAL A 24 57.11 10.19 6.85
CA VAL A 24 57.62 8.82 7.08
C VAL A 24 58.64 8.52 6.01
N SER A 25 59.83 8.01 6.37
CA SER A 25 60.86 7.67 5.41
C SER A 25 60.52 6.48 4.56
N GLU A 26 60.93 6.45 3.31
CA GLU A 26 60.71 5.33 2.40
C GLU A 26 61.23 4.01 2.93
N THR A 27 62.40 4.04 3.62
CA THR A 27 63.00 2.90 4.28
C THR A 27 62.14 2.34 5.44
N THR A 28 61.37 3.20 6.14
CA THR A 28 60.47 2.76 7.20
C THR A 28 59.20 2.13 6.58
N VAL A 29 58.68 2.66 5.48
CA VAL A 29 57.58 2.05 4.74
C VAL A 29 57.92 0.63 4.30
N ASP A 30 59.13 0.42 3.74
CA ASP A 30 59.56 -0.92 3.28
C ASP A 30 59.73 -1.91 4.46
N LYS A 31 60.25 -1.46 5.61
CA LYS A 31 60.35 -2.29 6.80
C LYS A 31 58.98 -2.67 7.35
N VAL A 32 58.03 -1.74 7.41
CA VAL A 32 56.68 -2.00 7.89
C VAL A 32 55.93 -2.94 6.92
N ASN A 33 56.11 -2.78 5.60
CA ASN A 33 55.57 -3.71 4.61
C ASN A 33 56.15 -5.12 4.79
N THR A 34 57.48 -5.25 5.04
CA THR A 34 58.10 -6.53 5.35
C THR A 34 57.49 -7.19 6.61
N ILE A 35 57.12 -6.39 7.62
CA ILE A 35 56.42 -6.90 8.81
C ILE A 35 55.01 -7.35 8.47
N PHE A 36 54.27 -6.60 7.62
CA PHE A 36 52.96 -7.03 7.15
C PHE A 36 53.04 -8.34 6.38
N ASP A 37 54.02 -8.51 5.50
CA ASP A 37 54.25 -9.75 4.74
C ASP A 37 54.59 -10.92 5.68
N ALA A 38 55.44 -10.69 6.70
CA ALA A 38 55.75 -11.71 7.73
C ALA A 38 54.52 -12.11 8.54
N LEU A 39 53.66 -11.17 8.92
CA LEU A 39 52.38 -11.44 9.62
C LEU A 39 51.35 -12.12 8.70
N ARG A 40 51.41 -11.87 7.40
CA ARG A 40 50.54 -12.53 6.40
C ARG A 40 50.97 -13.99 6.23
N ALA A 41 52.31 -14.24 6.13
CA ALA A 41 52.85 -15.57 5.96
C ALA A 41 52.65 -16.43 7.22
N ASN A 42 52.84 -15.83 8.39
CA ASN A 42 52.63 -16.49 9.68
C ASN A 42 51.98 -15.56 10.69
N PRO A 43 50.65 -15.62 10.89
CA PRO A 43 49.92 -14.78 11.83
C PRO A 43 50.36 -14.90 13.31
N LYS A 44 51.00 -16.01 13.68
CA LYS A 44 51.52 -16.29 15.04
C LYS A 44 53.04 -16.20 15.10
N ILE A 45 53.69 -15.40 14.23
CA ILE A 45 55.14 -15.22 14.27
C ILE A 45 55.58 -14.64 15.62
N SER A 46 56.65 -15.19 16.23
CA SER A 46 57.16 -14.67 17.51
C SER A 46 57.71 -13.26 17.36
N ILE A 47 57.46 -12.40 18.36
CA ILE A 47 57.99 -11.03 18.45
C ILE A 47 59.50 -11.00 18.26
N GLN A 48 60.21 -12.00 18.78
CA GLN A 48 61.67 -12.12 18.68
C GLN A 48 62.16 -12.13 17.22
N ARG A 49 61.37 -12.65 16.29
CA ARG A 49 61.71 -12.65 14.86
C ARG A 49 61.41 -11.30 14.19
N LEU A 50 60.44 -10.54 14.71
CA LEU A 50 60.06 -9.22 14.19
C LEU A 50 60.88 -8.10 14.84
N GLU A 51 61.43 -8.32 16.04
CA GLU A 51 62.14 -7.34 16.82
C GLU A 51 63.36 -6.70 16.09
N PRO A 52 64.18 -7.45 15.36
CA PRO A 52 65.28 -6.83 14.61
C PRO A 52 64.79 -5.82 13.54
N LEU A 53 63.66 -6.05 12.93
CA LEU A 53 63.04 -5.11 11.97
C LEU A 53 62.41 -3.92 12.70
N LEU A 54 61.71 -4.20 13.77
CA LEU A 54 61.01 -3.19 14.58
C LEU A 54 61.99 -2.23 15.28
N LEU A 55 63.15 -2.70 15.74
CA LEU A 55 64.18 -1.86 16.39
C LEU A 55 64.86 -0.90 15.39
N GLN A 56 64.89 -1.23 14.13
CA GLN A 56 65.43 -0.36 13.07
C GLN A 56 64.49 0.77 12.68
N ILE A 57 63.26 0.78 13.19
CA ILE A 57 62.27 1.85 12.92
C ILE A 57 62.49 2.97 13.97
N PRO A 58 62.69 4.22 13.54
CA PRO A 58 62.86 5.35 14.46
C PRO A 58 61.60 5.59 15.31
N LYS A 59 61.78 5.92 16.59
CA LYS A 59 60.65 6.16 17.53
C LYS A 59 59.80 7.37 17.16
N TYR A 60 60.33 8.33 16.44
CA TYR A 60 59.68 9.58 16.06
C TYR A 60 58.85 9.46 14.78
N GLU A 61 59.01 8.37 14.02
CA GLU A 61 58.20 8.14 12.83
C GLU A 61 56.84 7.54 13.16
N ASN A 62 55.80 8.06 12.51
CA ASN A 62 54.40 7.57 12.73
C ASN A 62 54.12 6.33 11.88
N ILE A 63 54.52 5.17 12.43
CA ILE A 63 54.30 3.89 11.72
C ILE A 63 52.82 3.49 11.57
N LEU A 64 51.90 4.12 12.32
CA LEU A 64 50.48 3.87 12.18
C LEU A 64 49.82 4.65 11.03
N ALA A 65 50.61 5.50 10.35
CA ALA A 65 50.18 6.09 9.10
C ALA A 65 50.33 5.13 7.89
N ILE A 66 51.05 4.01 8.07
CA ILE A 66 51.25 3.00 7.02
C ILE A 66 50.18 1.93 7.16
N HIS A 67 49.49 1.65 6.05
CA HIS A 67 48.41 0.68 6.01
C HIS A 67 48.75 -0.48 5.05
N ASP A 68 48.25 -1.67 5.38
CA ASP A 68 48.39 -2.83 4.50
C ASP A 68 47.35 -2.77 3.35
N GLU A 69 47.35 -3.75 2.47
CA GLU A 69 46.41 -3.89 1.35
C GLU A 69 44.92 -3.94 1.80
N THR A 70 44.66 -4.26 3.05
CA THR A 70 43.34 -4.31 3.65
C THR A 70 42.92 -2.98 4.31
N GLY A 71 43.81 -1.98 4.30
CA GLY A 71 43.60 -0.67 4.89
C GLY A 71 43.81 -0.64 6.41
N TYR A 72 44.40 -1.67 7.01
CA TYR A 72 44.73 -1.70 8.44
C TYR A 72 46.16 -1.25 8.71
N ASN A 73 46.35 -0.41 9.72
CA ASN A 73 47.65 -0.11 10.22
C ASN A 73 48.21 -1.28 11.07
N LEU A 74 49.50 -1.18 11.43
CA LEU A 74 50.20 -2.27 12.14
C LEU A 74 49.57 -2.60 13.49
N LEU A 75 49.07 -1.62 14.24
CA LEU A 75 48.37 -1.85 15.52
C LEU A 75 47.02 -2.55 15.27
N GLN A 76 46.23 -2.09 14.34
CA GLN A 76 44.95 -2.73 13.95
C GLN A 76 45.19 -4.17 13.52
N LYS A 77 46.22 -4.41 12.72
CA LYS A 77 46.60 -5.77 12.27
C LYS A 77 47.04 -6.66 13.41
N SER A 78 47.90 -6.18 14.31
CA SER A 78 48.36 -6.93 15.46
C SER A 78 47.20 -7.34 16.37
N VAL A 79 46.27 -6.41 16.63
CA VAL A 79 45.05 -6.70 17.42
C VAL A 79 44.13 -7.65 16.66
N GLY A 80 43.91 -7.43 15.36
CA GLY A 80 43.08 -8.31 14.53
C GLY A 80 43.56 -9.76 14.46
N LEU A 81 44.86 -10.00 14.61
CA LEU A 81 45.50 -11.32 14.67
C LEU A 81 45.67 -11.85 16.11
N ASN A 82 45.23 -11.15 17.13
CA ASN A 82 45.45 -11.43 18.55
C ASN A 82 46.94 -11.54 18.91
N HIS A 83 47.78 -10.73 18.29
CA HIS A 83 49.21 -10.73 18.52
C HIS A 83 49.57 -9.73 19.64
N ILE A 84 49.36 -10.15 20.90
CA ILE A 84 49.43 -9.28 22.09
C ILE A 84 50.83 -8.69 22.30
N GLU A 85 51.86 -9.51 22.10
CA GLU A 85 53.25 -9.05 22.28
C GLU A 85 53.63 -7.93 21.32
N LEU A 86 53.24 -8.05 20.04
CA LEU A 86 53.47 -6.99 19.07
C LEU A 86 52.63 -5.73 19.38
N ALA A 87 51.37 -5.91 19.74
CA ALA A 87 50.52 -4.78 20.16
C ALA A 87 51.09 -4.06 21.37
N ARG A 88 51.58 -4.81 22.39
CA ARG A 88 52.21 -4.25 23.58
C ARG A 88 53.49 -3.50 23.23
N TRP A 89 54.35 -4.07 22.39
CA TRP A 89 55.57 -3.44 21.93
C TRP A 89 55.27 -2.10 21.21
N LEU A 90 54.30 -2.09 20.30
CA LEU A 90 53.92 -0.88 19.58
C LEU A 90 53.39 0.22 20.52
N LEU A 91 52.50 -0.14 21.44
CA LEU A 91 51.90 0.79 22.41
C LEU A 91 52.96 1.38 23.38
N GLN A 92 53.91 0.57 23.85
CA GLN A 92 54.97 1.04 24.78
C GLN A 92 56.00 1.91 24.09
N ARG A 93 56.42 1.55 22.88
CA ARG A 93 57.52 2.21 22.17
C ARG A 93 57.08 3.50 21.46
N HIS A 94 55.96 3.46 20.76
CA HIS A 94 55.49 4.57 19.92
C HIS A 94 54.42 5.42 20.58
N ARG A 95 53.75 4.93 21.65
CA ARG A 95 52.70 5.59 22.42
C ARG A 95 51.65 6.26 21.49
N PRO A 96 51.08 5.52 20.54
CA PRO A 96 50.12 6.08 19.58
C PRO A 96 48.83 6.49 20.28
N ASP A 97 48.13 7.45 19.68
CA ASP A 97 46.75 7.71 20.06
C ASP A 97 45.85 6.56 19.55
N VAL A 98 45.47 5.66 20.45
CA VAL A 98 44.64 4.49 20.12
C VAL A 98 43.22 4.79 19.75
N ASN A 99 42.76 6.04 19.94
CA ASN A 99 41.44 6.53 19.60
C ASN A 99 41.38 7.27 18.24
N ARG A 100 42.52 7.41 17.58
CA ARG A 100 42.66 8.16 16.35
C ARG A 100 42.73 7.21 15.15
N SER A 101 41.57 6.94 14.55
CA SER A 101 41.44 6.25 13.26
C SER A 101 40.13 6.64 12.61
N SER A 102 40.09 6.63 11.29
CA SER A 102 38.86 6.90 10.52
C SER A 102 37.83 5.78 10.65
N CYS A 103 38.29 4.54 10.83
CA CYS A 103 37.44 3.36 11.03
C CYS A 103 38.21 2.27 11.79
N SER A 104 37.52 1.23 12.19
CA SER A 104 38.08 -0.02 12.76
C SER A 104 39.08 0.24 13.90
N LEU A 105 38.67 1.03 14.91
CA LEU A 105 39.53 1.29 16.06
C LEU A 105 40.05 -0.02 16.65
N PRO A 106 41.32 -0.08 17.12
CA PRO A 106 41.91 -1.30 17.70
C PRO A 106 41.02 -1.91 18.80
N LEU A 107 40.46 -1.08 19.69
CA LEU A 107 39.53 -1.55 20.72
C LEU A 107 38.29 -2.22 20.16
N HIS A 108 37.71 -1.65 19.09
CA HIS A 108 36.53 -2.22 18.44
C HIS A 108 36.81 -3.59 17.81
N ILE A 109 37.98 -3.75 17.17
CA ILE A 109 38.44 -5.02 16.62
C ILE A 109 38.59 -6.07 17.74
N ALA A 110 39.23 -5.71 18.82
CA ALA A 110 39.44 -6.59 19.95
C ALA A 110 38.10 -7.01 20.59
N CYS A 111 37.17 -6.07 20.75
CA CYS A 111 35.84 -6.33 21.30
C CYS A 111 35.02 -7.25 20.41
N LEU A 112 34.97 -7.00 19.09
CA LEU A 112 34.26 -7.85 18.15
C LEU A 112 34.78 -9.29 18.12
N LYS A 113 36.12 -9.44 18.22
CA LYS A 113 36.79 -10.75 18.16
C LYS A 113 36.85 -11.47 19.52
N GLY A 114 36.57 -10.82 20.62
CA GLY A 114 36.61 -11.41 21.95
C GLY A 114 38.02 -11.55 22.53
N TYR A 115 38.96 -10.70 22.15
CA TYR A 115 40.35 -10.76 22.58
C TYR A 115 40.53 -9.99 23.88
N GLU A 116 40.25 -10.65 25.02
CA GLU A 116 40.20 -10.07 26.37
C GLU A 116 41.52 -9.35 26.76
N GLU A 117 42.65 -10.02 26.59
CA GLU A 117 43.96 -9.43 26.93
C GLU A 117 44.28 -8.20 26.05
N CYS A 118 43.90 -8.20 24.78
CA CYS A 118 44.04 -7.03 23.93
C CYS A 118 43.13 -5.87 24.37
N VAL A 119 41.89 -6.17 24.80
CA VAL A 119 40.97 -5.16 25.35
C VAL A 119 41.57 -4.52 26.60
N GLU A 120 42.02 -5.32 27.55
CA GLU A 120 42.65 -4.81 28.79
C GLU A 120 43.91 -3.98 28.48
N LEU A 121 44.75 -4.47 27.58
CA LEU A 121 45.95 -3.75 27.15
C LEU A 121 45.62 -2.38 26.54
N LEU A 122 44.64 -2.31 25.64
CA LEU A 122 44.24 -1.08 25.00
C LEU A 122 43.60 -0.10 25.97
N LEU A 123 42.73 -0.58 26.88
CA LEU A 123 42.15 0.25 27.95
C LEU A 123 43.23 0.84 28.88
N LYS A 124 44.26 0.07 29.24
CA LYS A 124 45.43 0.56 30.03
C LYS A 124 46.21 1.65 29.28
N HIS A 125 46.18 1.65 27.95
CA HIS A 125 46.84 2.65 27.12
C HIS A 125 45.88 3.78 26.65
N GLY A 126 44.74 3.98 27.31
CA GLY A 126 43.86 5.10 27.13
C GLY A 126 42.84 4.95 25.99
N ALA A 127 42.55 3.73 25.56
CA ALA A 127 41.44 3.51 24.62
C ALA A 127 40.10 3.83 25.30
N ARG A 128 39.25 4.60 24.61
CA ARG A 128 37.96 5.06 25.11
C ARG A 128 36.84 4.14 24.65
N ILE A 129 36.00 3.73 25.59
CA ILE A 129 34.89 2.81 25.38
C ILE A 129 33.77 3.52 24.58
N ASP A 130 33.59 4.83 24.78
CA ASP A 130 32.53 5.67 24.23
C ASP A 130 32.83 6.21 22.82
N THR A 131 34.03 6.02 22.31
CA THR A 131 34.38 6.46 20.96
C THR A 131 33.56 5.67 19.92
N GLU A 132 32.88 6.39 19.06
CA GLU A 132 32.10 5.78 17.99
C GLU A 132 32.90 5.77 16.67
N ALA A 133 33.01 4.60 16.04
CA ALA A 133 33.59 4.43 14.72
C ALA A 133 32.91 3.31 13.95
N ARG A 134 33.10 3.30 12.63
CA ARG A 134 32.62 2.21 11.77
C ARG A 134 33.63 1.08 11.73
N MET A 135 33.19 -0.16 11.53
CA MET A 135 34.06 -1.31 11.28
C MET A 135 34.16 -1.53 9.76
N CYS A 136 35.39 -1.60 9.25
CA CYS A 136 35.70 -2.00 7.89
C CYS A 136 36.29 -3.40 7.91
N PHE A 137 35.80 -4.31 7.07
CA PHE A 137 36.29 -5.69 7.03
C PHE A 137 37.31 -5.86 5.91
N PRO A 138 38.40 -6.62 6.16
CA PRO A 138 39.39 -6.97 5.15
C PRO A 138 38.74 -7.70 3.96
N GLY A 139 39.15 -7.36 2.73
CA GLY A 139 38.75 -8.07 1.51
C GLY A 139 37.67 -7.36 0.67
N ALA A 140 37.24 -6.17 1.04
CA ALA A 140 36.52 -5.29 0.11
C ALA A 140 37.51 -4.35 -0.55
N HIS A 141 37.50 -4.36 -1.87
CA HIS A 141 38.34 -3.53 -2.77
C HIS A 141 38.76 -2.17 -2.17
N SER A 142 40.07 -1.91 -2.17
CA SER A 142 40.76 -0.66 -1.84
C SER A 142 39.94 0.40 -1.07
N HIS A 143 39.84 0.21 0.23
CA HIS A 143 39.09 1.12 1.06
C HIS A 143 40.00 2.24 1.56
N ASN A 144 39.93 3.40 0.92
CA ASN A 144 40.65 4.59 1.35
C ASN A 144 39.80 5.39 2.35
N CYS A 145 39.71 4.91 3.59
CA CYS A 145 38.99 5.63 4.67
C CYS A 145 39.60 7.02 4.99
N GLU A 146 40.80 7.30 4.52
CA GLU A 146 41.46 8.61 4.70
C GLU A 146 40.90 9.69 3.76
N GLU A 147 40.38 9.32 2.59
CA GLU A 147 39.77 10.32 1.68
C GLU A 147 38.44 10.86 2.20
N SER A 148 37.70 10.09 3.01
CA SER A 148 36.47 10.59 3.64
C SER A 148 36.72 11.68 4.71
N GLY A 149 37.94 11.82 5.19
CA GLY A 149 38.34 12.88 6.12
C GLY A 149 38.57 14.27 5.48
N LYS A 150 38.78 14.34 4.15
CA LYS A 150 39.03 15.60 3.43
C LYS A 150 37.76 16.41 3.17
N TYR A 151 36.57 15.82 3.24
CA TYR A 151 35.29 16.47 2.96
C TYR A 151 34.55 17.03 4.18
N LYS A 152 35.16 17.00 5.38
CA LYS A 152 34.53 17.49 6.62
C LYS A 152 34.36 19.01 6.76
N ASN A 153 34.78 19.82 5.80
CA ASN A 153 34.78 21.30 5.91
C ASN A 153 33.80 22.01 4.99
N GLN A 154 32.95 21.32 4.27
CA GLN A 154 31.85 21.96 3.54
C GLN A 154 30.58 21.17 3.92
N GLY A 155 29.57 21.86 4.44
CA GLY A 155 28.34 21.38 5.07
C GLY A 155 27.44 20.47 4.26
N ASP A 156 27.97 19.57 3.46
CA ASP A 156 27.24 18.55 2.74
C ASP A 156 27.67 17.16 3.20
N ASP A 157 26.69 16.26 3.24
CA ASP A 157 26.75 14.90 3.75
C ASP A 157 28.04 14.16 3.43
N VAL A 158 28.70 13.78 4.48
CA VAL A 158 29.93 13.02 4.57
C VAL A 158 29.94 11.86 3.59
N GLY A 159 30.97 11.76 2.76
CA GLY A 159 31.28 10.59 1.95
C GLY A 159 31.23 9.31 2.80
N VAL A 160 30.09 8.66 2.75
CA VAL A 160 29.77 7.41 3.42
C VAL A 160 30.61 6.34 2.74
N CYS A 161 31.38 5.58 3.53
CA CYS A 161 31.85 4.27 3.10
C CYS A 161 30.68 3.56 2.42
N GLU A 162 30.73 3.29 1.12
CA GLU A 162 29.59 2.86 0.28
C GLU A 162 28.99 1.47 0.65
N ARG A 163 29.16 1.03 1.88
CA ARG A 163 28.49 -0.16 2.41
C ARG A 163 27.32 0.26 3.28
N PRO A 164 26.09 -0.07 2.89
CA PRO A 164 24.85 0.43 3.52
C PRO A 164 24.61 -0.03 4.96
N ASN A 165 25.49 -0.80 5.59
CA ASN A 165 25.22 -1.45 6.88
C ASN A 165 26.19 -1.15 8.03
N THR A 166 27.19 -0.29 7.88
CA THR A 166 28.08 0.03 9.01
C THR A 166 27.66 1.32 9.70
N LYS A 167 26.84 1.19 10.75
CA LYS A 167 26.49 2.30 11.65
C LYS A 167 27.73 2.68 12.48
N LEU A 168 27.83 3.95 12.90
CA LEU A 168 28.76 4.38 13.95
C LEU A 168 28.38 3.66 15.25
N GLN A 169 29.34 2.96 15.85
CA GLN A 169 29.15 2.15 17.05
C GLN A 169 30.34 2.29 17.99
N ASN A 170 30.08 2.10 19.28
CA ASN A 170 31.11 2.08 20.32
C ASN A 170 31.61 0.66 20.62
N ALA A 171 32.59 0.53 21.49
CA ALA A 171 33.22 -0.74 21.85
C ALA A 171 32.22 -1.76 22.44
N VAL A 172 31.23 -1.31 23.21
CA VAL A 172 30.20 -2.19 23.81
C VAL A 172 29.33 -2.82 22.73
N CYS A 173 28.89 -2.03 21.74
CA CYS A 173 28.11 -2.56 20.64
C CYS A 173 28.89 -3.62 19.86
N TYR A 174 30.18 -3.42 19.62
CA TYR A 174 31.01 -4.43 18.94
C TYR A 174 31.25 -5.70 19.79
N ALA A 175 31.36 -5.59 21.11
CA ALA A 175 31.42 -6.76 21.97
C ALA A 175 30.10 -7.58 21.89
N ILE A 176 28.97 -6.92 21.86
CA ILE A 176 27.66 -7.55 21.70
C ILE A 176 27.51 -8.14 20.27
N ASP A 177 27.90 -7.42 19.22
CA ASP A 177 27.87 -7.92 17.84
C ASP A 177 28.72 -9.19 17.65
N GLY A 178 29.82 -9.31 18.41
CA GLY A 178 30.66 -10.51 18.47
C GLY A 178 30.17 -11.59 19.43
N ASP A 179 29.07 -11.34 20.16
CA ASP A 179 28.53 -12.20 21.23
C ASP A 179 29.57 -12.59 22.28
N GLN A 180 30.42 -11.62 22.70
CA GLN A 180 31.60 -11.80 23.55
C GLN A 180 31.33 -11.42 25.03
N ILE A 181 30.87 -12.38 25.85
CA ILE A 181 30.45 -12.16 27.24
C ILE A 181 31.60 -11.61 28.09
N ASN A 182 32.79 -12.22 28.03
CA ASN A 182 33.90 -11.86 28.87
C ASN A 182 34.35 -10.41 28.62
N VAL A 183 34.45 -10.05 27.34
CA VAL A 183 34.75 -8.67 26.95
C VAL A 183 33.66 -7.71 27.42
N LEU A 184 32.39 -8.09 27.27
CA LEU A 184 31.25 -7.28 27.75
C LEU A 184 31.35 -7.03 29.26
N ASN A 185 31.74 -8.06 30.06
CA ASN A 185 31.94 -7.91 31.50
C ASN A 185 33.11 -6.98 31.85
N ILE A 186 34.25 -7.09 31.14
CA ILE A 186 35.39 -6.18 31.31
C ILE A 186 34.97 -4.73 31.03
N LEU A 187 34.24 -4.50 29.94
CA LEU A 187 33.75 -3.17 29.60
C LEU A 187 32.72 -2.66 30.60
N ALA A 188 31.78 -3.50 31.05
CA ALA A 188 30.74 -3.15 32.01
C ALA A 188 31.34 -2.71 33.35
N GLN A 189 32.32 -3.47 33.86
CA GLN A 189 33.05 -3.09 35.09
C GLN A 189 33.73 -1.73 34.97
N LYS A 190 34.33 -1.44 33.82
CA LYS A 190 34.96 -0.15 33.56
C LYS A 190 33.95 1.00 33.41
N MET A 191 32.75 0.72 32.96
CA MET A 191 31.66 1.71 32.81
C MET A 191 31.03 2.09 34.15
N GLU A 192 31.07 1.22 35.16
CA GLU A 192 30.54 1.46 36.50
C GLU A 192 31.46 2.35 37.36
N GLU A 193 32.68 2.64 36.90
CA GLU A 193 33.60 3.54 37.59
C GLU A 193 33.04 4.99 37.62
N PRO A 194 32.95 5.65 38.81
CA PRO A 194 32.24 6.94 38.99
C PRO A 194 32.75 8.11 38.13
N TRP A 195 34.02 8.00 37.65
CA TRP A 195 34.70 9.03 36.86
C TRP A 195 34.54 8.85 35.32
N MET A 196 33.91 7.77 34.87
CA MET A 196 33.68 7.51 33.44
C MET A 196 32.44 8.27 32.92
N PRO A 197 32.57 9.23 32.02
CA PRO A 197 31.42 9.94 31.44
C PRO A 197 30.75 9.09 30.38
N PHE A 198 30.45 7.83 30.68
CA PHE A 198 29.88 6.92 29.72
C PHE A 198 28.35 7.10 29.70
N ARG A 199 27.82 7.65 28.62
CA ARG A 199 26.39 7.71 28.36
C ARG A 199 26.00 6.52 27.50
N VAL A 200 25.72 5.38 28.08
CA VAL A 200 24.98 4.31 27.39
C VAL A 200 23.59 4.84 27.13
N ARG A 201 23.30 5.16 25.89
CA ARG A 201 21.98 5.65 25.51
C ARG A 201 20.90 4.56 25.62
N LYS A 202 21.27 3.29 25.49
CA LYS A 202 20.39 2.12 25.59
C LYS A 202 20.91 1.12 26.63
N PRO A 203 20.05 0.47 27.45
CA PRO A 203 20.41 -0.63 28.31
C PRO A 203 21.10 -1.78 27.55
N LEU A 204 22.01 -2.49 28.20
CA LEU A 204 22.78 -3.54 27.52
C LEU A 204 21.91 -4.66 26.99
N LEU A 205 20.88 -5.04 27.73
CA LEU A 205 19.94 -6.08 27.34
C LEU A 205 19.15 -5.68 26.07
N HIS A 206 18.79 -4.40 25.91
CA HIS A 206 18.16 -3.91 24.67
C HIS A 206 19.07 -4.06 23.47
N ILE A 207 20.35 -3.68 23.61
CA ILE A 207 21.34 -3.79 22.54
C ILE A 207 21.55 -5.27 22.18
N ALA A 208 21.69 -6.13 23.19
CA ALA A 208 21.90 -7.56 22.98
C ALA A 208 20.69 -8.22 22.28
N CYS A 209 19.46 -7.88 22.68
CA CYS A 209 18.24 -8.35 22.01
C CYS A 209 18.12 -7.80 20.59
N GLU A 210 18.42 -6.50 20.36
CA GLU A 210 18.39 -5.89 19.02
C GLU A 210 19.38 -6.57 18.06
N ARG A 211 20.55 -7.01 18.57
CA ARG A 211 21.62 -7.62 17.77
C ARG A 211 21.49 -9.14 17.61
N GLY A 212 20.64 -9.80 18.39
CA GLY A 212 20.53 -11.26 18.41
C GLY A 212 21.75 -11.94 19.03
N ALA A 213 22.40 -11.29 19.98
CA ALA A 213 23.59 -11.80 20.67
C ALA A 213 23.17 -12.80 21.76
N TRP A 214 23.03 -14.07 21.40
CA TRP A 214 22.42 -15.11 22.25
C TRP A 214 23.13 -15.27 23.62
N LYS A 215 24.45 -15.43 23.61
CA LYS A 215 25.22 -15.64 24.85
C LYS A 215 25.18 -14.40 25.75
N CYS A 216 25.28 -13.21 25.13
CA CYS A 216 25.18 -11.94 25.88
C CYS A 216 23.76 -11.80 26.48
N VAL A 217 22.68 -12.15 25.75
CA VAL A 217 21.31 -12.11 26.29
C VAL A 217 21.20 -13.08 27.48
N GLN A 218 21.65 -14.34 27.35
CA GLN A 218 21.62 -15.32 28.45
C GLN A 218 22.31 -14.80 29.70
N HIS A 219 23.46 -14.17 29.55
CA HIS A 219 24.25 -13.63 30.69
C HIS A 219 23.55 -12.38 31.29
N LEU A 220 23.11 -11.44 30.46
CA LEU A 220 22.50 -10.19 30.91
C LEU A 220 21.16 -10.40 31.61
N VAL A 221 20.36 -11.36 31.18
CA VAL A 221 19.09 -11.71 31.83
C VAL A 221 19.29 -12.14 33.27
N GLN A 222 20.41 -12.82 33.57
CA GLN A 222 20.75 -13.25 34.91
C GLN A 222 21.39 -12.15 35.76
N THR A 223 22.22 -11.29 35.13
CA THR A 223 23.01 -10.27 35.86
C THR A 223 22.33 -8.90 35.90
N ARG A 224 21.44 -8.59 34.98
CA ARG A 224 20.73 -7.32 34.84
C ARG A 224 19.20 -7.53 34.70
N SER A 225 18.62 -8.24 35.66
CA SER A 225 17.20 -8.56 35.69
C SER A 225 16.30 -7.31 35.73
N ASP A 226 16.80 -6.20 36.23
CA ASP A 226 16.17 -4.89 36.27
C ASP A 226 15.93 -4.30 34.85
N GLU A 227 16.72 -4.69 33.85
CA GLU A 227 16.60 -4.24 32.48
C GLU A 227 15.52 -5.00 31.67
N ILE A 228 15.02 -6.15 32.16
CA ILE A 228 14.12 -7.06 31.39
C ILE A 228 12.84 -6.35 30.95
N ASN A 229 12.25 -5.53 31.82
CA ASN A 229 11.02 -4.80 31.56
C ASN A 229 11.24 -3.28 31.46
N LEU A 230 12.47 -2.84 31.22
CA LEU A 230 12.79 -1.43 31.04
C LEU A 230 12.46 -1.01 29.61
N ILE A 231 11.69 0.06 29.46
CA ILE A 231 11.37 0.62 28.15
C ILE A 231 12.44 1.62 27.70
N LYS A 232 12.84 1.54 26.46
CA LYS A 232 13.75 2.50 25.83
C LYS A 232 13.47 2.68 24.34
N ASP A 233 13.42 3.92 23.88
CA ASP A 233 13.20 4.27 22.46
C ASP A 233 11.99 3.52 21.86
N GLU A 234 10.84 3.56 22.54
CA GLU A 234 9.57 2.93 22.16
C GLU A 234 9.43 1.43 22.43
N TYR A 235 10.54 0.70 22.63
CA TYR A 235 10.55 -0.76 22.71
C TYR A 235 10.98 -1.27 24.08
N TYR A 236 10.46 -2.42 24.46
CA TYR A 236 10.98 -3.29 25.51
C TYR A 236 11.95 -4.31 24.91
N PRO A 237 12.88 -4.89 25.68
CA PRO A 237 13.78 -5.95 25.16
C PRO A 237 13.04 -7.06 24.43
N ILE A 238 11.87 -7.47 24.93
CA ILE A 238 11.06 -8.53 24.34
C ILE A 238 10.55 -8.18 22.93
N HIS A 239 10.29 -6.89 22.61
CA HIS A 239 9.93 -6.48 21.24
C HIS A 239 11.05 -6.71 20.24
N GLN A 240 12.30 -6.60 20.70
CA GLN A 240 13.46 -6.89 19.85
C GLN A 240 13.71 -8.39 19.77
N ALA A 241 13.52 -9.10 20.87
CA ALA A 241 13.71 -10.55 20.93
C ALA A 241 12.79 -11.33 20.01
N VAL A 242 11.51 -10.90 19.84
CA VAL A 242 10.55 -11.56 18.93
C VAL A 242 10.95 -11.49 17.46
N LEU A 243 11.88 -10.60 17.10
CA LEU A 243 12.40 -10.49 15.72
C LEU A 243 13.43 -11.58 15.38
N HIS A 244 13.97 -12.25 16.39
CA HIS A 244 14.94 -13.33 16.28
C HIS A 244 14.29 -14.71 16.46
N ASP A 245 15.09 -15.72 16.77
CA ASP A 245 14.66 -17.09 17.06
C ASP A 245 13.75 -17.11 18.31
N GLY A 246 12.76 -17.99 18.34
CA GLY A 246 11.84 -18.17 19.47
C GLY A 246 12.53 -18.45 20.82
N ARG A 247 13.75 -18.96 20.81
CA ARG A 247 14.56 -19.18 22.01
C ARG A 247 14.83 -17.90 22.80
N PHE A 248 15.04 -16.76 22.12
CA PHE A 248 15.21 -15.46 22.78
C PHE A 248 13.94 -15.05 23.54
N LEU A 249 12.79 -15.26 22.89
CA LEU A 249 11.50 -14.97 23.49
C LEU A 249 11.26 -15.83 24.73
N GLU A 250 11.47 -17.16 24.61
CA GLU A 250 11.28 -18.09 25.74
C GLU A 250 12.18 -17.75 26.91
N LEU A 251 13.46 -17.44 26.66
CA LEU A 251 14.41 -17.07 27.70
C LEU A 251 13.96 -15.83 28.48
N LEU A 252 13.55 -14.76 27.79
CA LEU A 252 13.05 -13.54 28.42
C LEU A 252 11.79 -13.80 29.24
N ILE A 253 10.85 -14.59 28.71
CA ILE A 253 9.62 -14.94 29.42
C ILE A 253 9.92 -15.75 30.69
N GLN A 254 10.85 -16.71 30.64
CA GLN A 254 11.27 -17.50 31.80
C GLN A 254 11.85 -16.63 32.92
N HIS A 255 12.46 -15.49 32.59
CA HIS A 255 13.03 -14.54 33.55
C HIS A 255 12.08 -13.35 33.85
N GLY A 256 10.78 -13.44 33.52
CA GLY A 256 9.77 -12.48 33.95
C GLY A 256 9.52 -11.32 32.99
N ALA A 257 9.85 -11.47 31.71
CA ALA A 257 9.45 -10.49 30.72
C ALA A 257 7.93 -10.47 30.54
N ILE A 258 7.35 -9.27 30.53
CA ILE A 258 5.92 -9.06 30.39
C ILE A 258 5.54 -9.20 28.91
N THR A 259 4.64 -10.14 28.59
CA THR A 259 4.19 -10.43 27.22
C THR A 259 3.07 -9.51 26.74
N THR A 260 2.41 -8.80 27.65
CA THR A 260 1.26 -7.91 27.35
C THR A 260 1.67 -6.48 27.03
N VAL A 261 2.97 -6.19 26.96
CA VAL A 261 3.52 -4.87 26.65
C VAL A 261 3.18 -4.42 25.24
N ARG A 262 3.09 -3.10 25.06
CA ARG A 262 2.85 -2.46 23.77
C ARG A 262 3.95 -1.45 23.44
N THR A 263 4.19 -1.20 22.16
CA THR A 263 5.06 -0.09 21.73
C THR A 263 4.43 1.25 22.08
N CYS A 264 5.25 2.28 22.35
CA CYS A 264 4.73 3.57 22.85
C CYS A 264 3.90 4.33 21.84
N THR A 265 4.42 4.54 20.62
CA THR A 265 3.75 5.38 19.61
C THR A 265 2.68 4.62 18.85
N GLN A 266 3.02 3.44 18.35
CA GLN A 266 2.12 2.66 17.51
C GLN A 266 1.20 1.73 18.30
N GLN A 267 1.36 1.62 19.63
CA GLN A 267 0.56 0.74 20.50
C GLN A 267 0.48 -0.71 20.00
N MET A 268 1.50 -1.16 19.28
CA MET A 268 1.58 -2.51 18.74
C MET A 268 1.82 -3.53 19.87
N THR A 269 1.08 -4.63 19.84
CA THR A 269 1.35 -5.80 20.68
C THR A 269 2.50 -6.62 20.08
N LEU A 270 3.06 -7.57 20.85
CA LEU A 270 4.07 -8.49 20.33
C LEU A 270 3.60 -9.26 19.08
N LEU A 271 2.30 -9.58 18.99
CA LEU A 271 1.73 -10.21 17.80
C LEU A 271 1.87 -9.31 16.55
N HIS A 272 1.62 -8.00 16.67
CA HIS A 272 1.82 -7.06 15.56
C HIS A 272 3.30 -6.97 15.16
N VAL A 273 4.18 -6.87 16.15
CA VAL A 273 5.63 -6.73 15.91
C VAL A 273 6.18 -7.94 15.15
N VAL A 274 5.80 -9.16 15.56
CA VAL A 274 6.30 -10.38 14.90
C VAL A 274 5.73 -10.54 13.50
N ILE A 275 4.44 -10.21 13.30
CA ILE A 275 3.77 -10.28 12.00
C ILE A 275 4.39 -9.28 11.02
N LEU A 276 4.67 -8.05 11.46
CA LEU A 276 5.20 -6.99 10.59
C LEU A 276 6.72 -7.06 10.40
N ALA A 277 7.41 -8.01 11.04
CA ALA A 277 8.85 -8.20 10.94
C ALA A 277 9.31 -8.62 9.54
N ALA A 278 9.92 -7.70 8.80
CA ALA A 278 10.23 -7.85 7.37
C ALA A 278 11.17 -9.01 7.00
N ARG A 279 11.97 -9.50 7.94
CA ARG A 279 13.02 -10.52 7.72
C ARG A 279 12.63 -11.91 8.23
N LYS A 280 11.39 -12.08 8.71
CA LYS A 280 10.96 -13.35 9.32
C LYS A 280 10.16 -14.16 8.31
N SER A 281 10.49 -15.45 8.16
CA SER A 281 9.72 -16.36 7.32
C SER A 281 8.30 -16.54 7.87
N ALA A 282 7.38 -17.04 7.05
CA ALA A 282 6.02 -17.31 7.50
C ALA A 282 5.99 -18.41 8.57
N GLU A 283 6.83 -19.41 8.46
CA GLU A 283 6.94 -20.52 9.42
C GLU A 283 7.48 -20.04 10.76
N ASP A 284 8.56 -19.23 10.77
CA ASP A 284 9.09 -18.65 12.00
C ASP A 284 8.10 -17.71 12.65
N THR A 285 7.35 -16.96 11.86
CA THR A 285 6.26 -16.09 12.32
C THR A 285 5.18 -16.92 13.02
N LEU A 286 4.72 -17.99 12.37
CA LEU A 286 3.72 -18.90 12.93
C LEU A 286 4.17 -19.52 14.25
N ASN A 287 5.41 -20.03 14.30
CA ASN A 287 5.98 -20.64 15.50
C ASN A 287 6.09 -19.62 16.64
N THR A 288 6.53 -18.39 16.34
CA THR A 288 6.61 -17.32 17.35
C THR A 288 5.22 -16.91 17.85
N ILE A 289 4.21 -16.80 16.95
CA ILE A 289 2.82 -16.53 17.35
C ILE A 289 2.30 -17.63 18.27
N ARG A 290 2.59 -18.91 17.96
CA ARG A 290 2.18 -20.04 18.82
C ARG A 290 2.73 -19.90 20.23
N ILE A 291 4.04 -19.65 20.38
CA ILE A 291 4.67 -19.43 21.68
C ILE A 291 4.00 -18.26 22.41
N LEU A 292 3.78 -17.14 21.74
CA LEU A 292 3.13 -15.96 22.35
C LEU A 292 1.72 -16.25 22.85
N LEU A 293 0.90 -16.97 22.07
CA LEU A 293 -0.47 -17.33 22.47
C LEU A 293 -0.49 -18.28 23.68
N GLU A 294 0.46 -19.22 23.77
CA GLU A 294 0.63 -20.12 24.90
C GLU A 294 1.13 -19.40 26.16
N ARG A 295 1.87 -18.29 25.99
CA ARG A 295 2.52 -17.53 27.06
C ARG A 295 1.80 -16.22 27.44
N GLY A 296 0.47 -16.14 27.24
CA GLY A 296 -0.37 -15.06 27.76
C GLY A 296 -0.82 -13.99 26.76
N CYS A 297 -0.40 -14.04 25.50
CA CYS A 297 -0.87 -13.10 24.48
C CYS A 297 -2.25 -13.45 23.89
N LYS A 298 -2.92 -14.52 24.35
CA LYS A 298 -4.23 -14.95 23.80
C LYS A 298 -5.30 -13.87 23.94
N GLU A 299 -5.30 -13.13 25.03
CA GLU A 299 -6.24 -12.02 25.26
C GLU A 299 -6.00 -10.83 24.30
N LEU A 300 -4.77 -10.72 23.76
CA LEU A 300 -4.37 -9.65 22.88
C LEU A 300 -4.57 -9.95 21.40
N ILE A 301 -5.11 -11.13 21.05
CA ILE A 301 -5.28 -11.56 19.65
C ILE A 301 -6.20 -10.62 18.84
N ASN A 302 -7.12 -9.93 19.51
CA ASN A 302 -8.03 -8.93 18.92
C ASN A 302 -7.70 -7.50 19.33
N SER A 303 -6.57 -7.27 19.99
CA SER A 303 -6.18 -5.94 20.43
C SER A 303 -5.74 -5.08 19.24
N PRO A 304 -6.25 -3.83 19.12
CA PRO A 304 -5.86 -2.93 18.05
C PRO A 304 -4.51 -2.23 18.34
N ASP A 305 -3.81 -1.85 17.28
CA ASP A 305 -2.74 -0.87 17.30
C ASP A 305 -3.29 0.58 17.31
N SER A 306 -2.42 1.59 17.22
CA SER A 306 -2.84 3.00 17.18
C SER A 306 -3.67 3.39 15.94
N LEU A 307 -3.57 2.60 14.86
CA LEU A 307 -4.36 2.77 13.63
C LEU A 307 -5.67 1.96 13.69
N GLY A 308 -5.85 1.19 14.75
CA GLY A 308 -7.01 0.32 14.93
C GLY A 308 -6.87 -1.05 14.27
N ASN A 309 -5.71 -1.40 13.74
CA ASN A 309 -5.51 -2.71 13.14
C ASN A 309 -5.30 -3.77 14.23
N THR A 310 -5.95 -4.91 14.10
CA THR A 310 -5.68 -6.09 14.91
C THR A 310 -4.55 -6.92 14.28
N PRO A 311 -3.99 -7.92 14.97
CA PRO A 311 -3.02 -8.85 14.37
C PRO A 311 -3.50 -9.48 13.06
N LEU A 312 -4.80 -9.74 12.93
CA LEU A 312 -5.40 -10.22 11.68
C LEU A 312 -5.26 -9.22 10.52
N HIS A 313 -5.50 -7.92 10.77
CA HIS A 313 -5.26 -6.85 9.80
C HIS A 313 -3.76 -6.75 9.45
N ALA A 314 -2.90 -6.90 10.45
CA ALA A 314 -1.45 -6.84 10.25
C ALA A 314 -0.93 -7.92 9.28
N ILE A 315 -1.49 -9.15 9.30
CA ILE A 315 -1.14 -10.21 8.32
C ILE A 315 -1.52 -9.79 6.89
N ILE A 316 -2.71 -9.23 6.71
CA ILE A 316 -3.19 -8.78 5.39
C ILE A 316 -2.27 -7.67 4.85
N VAL A 317 -1.95 -6.68 5.69
CA VAL A 317 -1.05 -5.57 5.32
C VAL A 317 0.35 -6.10 5.01
N ARG A 318 0.86 -7.02 5.82
CA ARG A 318 2.19 -7.62 5.61
C ARG A 318 2.26 -8.33 4.26
N TYR A 319 1.28 -9.16 3.91
CA TYR A 319 1.25 -9.86 2.64
C TYR A 319 1.24 -8.88 1.46
N ALA A 320 0.45 -7.81 1.54
CA ALA A 320 0.43 -6.78 0.51
C ALA A 320 1.78 -6.05 0.33
N LEU A 321 2.52 -5.84 1.42
CA LEU A 321 3.88 -5.29 1.37
C LEU A 321 4.86 -6.26 0.69
N GLU A 322 4.66 -7.57 0.87
CA GLU A 322 5.47 -8.60 0.20
C GLU A 322 5.13 -8.74 -1.29
N GLU A 323 3.85 -8.53 -1.70
CA GLU A 323 3.48 -8.48 -3.12
C GLU A 323 4.28 -7.40 -3.88
N ALA A 324 4.57 -6.28 -3.23
CA ALA A 324 5.31 -5.15 -3.80
C ALA A 324 6.84 -5.33 -3.78
N ARG A 325 7.37 -6.35 -3.10
CA ARG A 325 8.82 -6.59 -2.96
C ARG A 325 9.35 -7.60 -3.98
N TYR A 326 10.59 -7.36 -4.43
CA TYR A 326 11.38 -8.36 -5.15
C TYR A 326 12.30 -9.09 -4.15
N GLY A 327 12.25 -10.43 -4.10
CA GLY A 327 13.13 -11.22 -3.24
C GLY A 327 12.69 -12.69 -3.09
N TYR A 328 13.62 -13.55 -2.61
CA TYR A 328 13.40 -14.99 -2.49
C TYR A 328 12.66 -15.39 -1.19
N ASP A 329 12.70 -14.56 -0.15
CA ASP A 329 12.14 -14.87 1.19
C ASP A 329 10.78 -14.21 1.44
N LYS A 330 9.98 -14.00 0.40
CA LYS A 330 8.65 -13.41 0.58
C LYS A 330 7.59 -14.46 0.90
N TRP A 331 6.59 -14.05 1.67
CA TRP A 331 5.41 -14.87 1.92
C TRP A 331 4.67 -15.15 0.62
N ASN A 332 4.34 -16.42 0.39
CA ASN A 332 3.50 -16.84 -0.73
C ASN A 332 2.01 -16.85 -0.32
N LYS A 333 1.13 -17.10 -1.28
CA LYS A 333 -0.32 -17.13 -1.04
C LYS A 333 -0.75 -18.16 0.02
N TRP A 334 -0.07 -19.27 0.11
CA TRP A 334 -0.40 -20.32 1.08
C TRP A 334 -0.01 -19.93 2.50
N ASP A 335 1.07 -19.19 2.63
CA ASP A 335 1.56 -18.69 3.92
C ASP A 335 0.55 -17.76 4.57
N VAL A 336 0.02 -16.78 3.83
CA VAL A 336 -0.97 -15.85 4.37
C VAL A 336 -2.28 -16.56 4.72
N LEU A 337 -2.73 -17.49 3.87
CA LEU A 337 -3.94 -18.27 4.14
C LEU A 337 -3.80 -19.14 5.40
N HIS A 338 -2.62 -19.73 5.60
CA HIS A 338 -2.32 -20.55 6.77
C HIS A 338 -2.26 -19.71 8.06
N LEU A 339 -1.56 -18.57 8.02
CA LEU A 339 -1.45 -17.66 9.16
C LEU A 339 -2.83 -17.08 9.56
N VAL A 340 -3.64 -16.65 8.58
CA VAL A 340 -5.00 -16.15 8.84
C VAL A 340 -5.86 -17.26 9.46
N ARG A 341 -5.84 -18.47 8.88
CA ARG A 341 -6.57 -19.63 9.44
C ARG A 341 -6.15 -19.93 10.87
N PHE A 342 -4.86 -19.90 11.14
CA PHE A 342 -4.31 -20.14 12.48
C PHE A 342 -4.80 -19.11 13.49
N LEU A 343 -4.78 -17.80 13.15
CA LEU A 343 -5.31 -16.76 14.05
C LEU A 343 -6.82 -16.92 14.28
N LEU A 344 -7.61 -17.20 13.24
CA LEU A 344 -9.06 -17.40 13.35
C LEU A 344 -9.38 -18.60 14.27
N GLN A 345 -8.67 -19.72 14.12
CA GLN A 345 -8.81 -20.89 14.99
C GLN A 345 -8.46 -20.61 16.46
N ASN A 346 -7.60 -19.63 16.72
CA ASN A 346 -7.23 -19.19 18.07
C ASN A 346 -8.09 -18.05 18.61
N GLY A 347 -9.18 -17.66 17.92
CA GLY A 347 -10.17 -16.71 18.39
C GLY A 347 -9.98 -15.28 17.86
N ALA A 348 -9.20 -15.08 16.81
CA ALA A 348 -9.20 -13.81 16.11
C ALA A 348 -10.58 -13.56 15.47
N LYS A 349 -11.10 -12.34 15.62
CA LYS A 349 -12.41 -11.94 15.10
C LYS A 349 -12.25 -11.25 13.76
N SER A 350 -13.05 -11.66 12.79
CA SER A 350 -13.13 -11.04 11.46
C SER A 350 -13.97 -9.76 11.43
N SER A 351 -14.65 -9.44 12.54
CA SER A 351 -15.45 -8.24 12.71
C SER A 351 -14.59 -6.99 12.92
N ILE A 352 -15.23 -5.84 13.06
CA ILE A 352 -14.60 -4.53 13.29
C ILE A 352 -13.69 -4.53 14.51
N ASN A 353 -12.57 -3.85 14.39
CA ASN A 353 -11.79 -3.39 15.53
C ASN A 353 -12.39 -2.08 16.10
N GLN A 354 -11.88 -1.64 17.25
CA GLN A 354 -12.33 -0.42 17.94
C GLN A 354 -12.19 0.87 17.09
N ALA A 355 -11.37 0.85 16.05
CA ALA A 355 -11.18 1.98 15.14
C ALA A 355 -12.13 1.95 13.93
N GLY A 356 -12.99 0.96 13.82
CA GLY A 356 -13.96 0.82 12.73
C GLY A 356 -13.37 0.29 11.42
N ASN A 357 -12.19 -0.34 11.44
CA ASN A 357 -11.63 -0.99 10.25
C ASN A 357 -12.17 -2.42 10.14
N SER A 358 -12.72 -2.75 8.98
CA SER A 358 -13.18 -4.10 8.67
C SER A 358 -12.06 -4.93 8.04
N ALA A 359 -11.85 -6.15 8.52
CA ALA A 359 -10.89 -7.08 7.91
C ALA A 359 -11.25 -7.37 6.43
N LEU A 360 -12.53 -7.45 6.10
CA LEU A 360 -13.02 -7.63 4.72
C LEU A 360 -12.63 -6.45 3.82
N ALA A 361 -12.81 -5.20 4.30
CA ALA A 361 -12.40 -4.02 3.56
C ALA A 361 -10.87 -3.94 3.43
N CYS A 362 -10.13 -4.38 4.46
CA CYS A 362 -8.68 -4.42 4.45
C CYS A 362 -8.12 -5.34 3.35
N VAL A 363 -8.75 -6.51 3.11
CA VAL A 363 -8.38 -7.41 2.00
C VAL A 363 -8.43 -6.65 0.67
N PHE A 364 -9.52 -5.98 0.34
CA PHE A 364 -9.67 -5.27 -0.92
C PHE A 364 -8.78 -4.02 -1.06
N ARG A 365 -8.41 -3.39 0.06
CA ARG A 365 -7.53 -2.21 0.05
C ARG A 365 -6.09 -2.56 -0.26
N HIS A 366 -5.64 -3.73 0.19
CA HIS A 366 -4.23 -4.03 0.24
C HIS A 366 -3.80 -5.14 -0.72
N ILE A 367 -4.63 -6.18 -0.94
CA ILE A 367 -4.27 -7.34 -1.76
C ILE A 367 -4.73 -7.13 -3.20
N ARG A 368 -3.85 -7.44 -4.15
CA ARG A 368 -4.10 -7.33 -5.59
C ARG A 368 -4.33 -8.68 -6.27
N ASP A 369 -3.91 -9.77 -5.65
CA ASP A 369 -4.21 -11.13 -6.10
C ASP A 369 -5.67 -11.50 -5.75
N TRP A 370 -6.54 -11.52 -6.76
CA TRP A 370 -7.98 -11.77 -6.59
C TRP A 370 -8.29 -13.21 -6.18
N GLU A 371 -7.40 -14.17 -6.43
CA GLU A 371 -7.54 -15.54 -5.94
C GLU A 371 -7.37 -15.57 -4.41
N VAL A 372 -6.34 -14.90 -3.91
CA VAL A 372 -6.10 -14.75 -2.47
C VAL A 372 -7.23 -13.94 -1.81
N CYS A 373 -7.69 -12.87 -2.45
CA CYS A 373 -8.84 -12.11 -1.96
C CYS A 373 -10.07 -13.01 -1.77
N TYR A 374 -10.39 -13.85 -2.76
CA TYR A 374 -11.54 -14.75 -2.70
C TYR A 374 -11.43 -15.74 -1.54
N GLU A 375 -10.29 -16.39 -1.37
CA GLU A 375 -10.06 -17.34 -0.29
C GLU A 375 -10.11 -16.69 1.10
N LEU A 376 -9.49 -15.52 1.27
CA LEU A 376 -9.52 -14.77 2.51
C LEU A 376 -10.94 -14.32 2.87
N LEU A 377 -11.70 -13.82 1.90
CA LEU A 377 -13.10 -13.43 2.11
C LEU A 377 -13.94 -14.60 2.57
N ASN A 378 -13.77 -15.76 1.93
CA ASN A 378 -14.52 -16.97 2.29
C ASN A 378 -14.21 -17.41 3.72
N MET A 379 -12.94 -17.34 4.15
CA MET A 379 -12.57 -17.64 5.54
C MET A 379 -13.13 -16.61 6.52
N LEU A 380 -12.95 -15.31 6.24
CA LEU A 380 -13.39 -14.24 7.14
C LEU A 380 -14.92 -14.20 7.32
N ILE A 381 -15.66 -14.43 6.25
CA ILE A 381 -17.14 -14.47 6.31
C ILE A 381 -17.63 -15.70 7.07
N LYS A 382 -17.01 -16.87 6.89
CA LYS A 382 -17.36 -18.08 7.64
C LYS A 382 -17.17 -17.91 9.16
N GLU A 383 -16.19 -17.10 9.55
CA GLU A 383 -15.93 -16.77 10.96
C GLU A 383 -16.73 -15.54 11.45
N GLY A 384 -17.83 -15.19 10.77
CA GLY A 384 -18.77 -14.16 11.20
C GLY A 384 -18.41 -12.74 10.75
N GLY A 385 -17.61 -12.58 9.70
CA GLY A 385 -17.36 -11.27 9.09
C GLY A 385 -18.63 -10.66 8.50
N ASP A 386 -19.04 -9.49 8.99
CA ASP A 386 -20.20 -8.77 8.48
C ASP A 386 -19.81 -7.96 7.23
N PRO A 387 -20.39 -8.24 6.05
CA PRO A 387 -20.09 -7.53 4.82
C PRO A 387 -20.64 -6.09 4.75
N ASN A 388 -21.47 -5.68 5.71
CA ASN A 388 -22.09 -4.34 5.76
C ASN A 388 -21.41 -3.40 6.76
N ILE A 389 -20.33 -3.83 7.35
CA ILE A 389 -19.60 -3.03 8.33
C ILE A 389 -19.11 -1.73 7.69
N VAL A 390 -19.44 -0.61 8.32
CA VAL A 390 -19.01 0.72 7.89
C VAL A 390 -17.68 1.05 8.52
N GLY A 391 -16.66 1.27 7.71
CA GLY A 391 -15.34 1.71 8.14
C GLY A 391 -15.34 3.16 8.65
N ARG A 392 -14.24 3.58 9.27
CA ARG A 392 -14.07 4.96 9.79
C ARG A 392 -14.24 6.04 8.72
N ASP A 393 -13.85 5.72 7.50
CA ASP A 393 -13.99 6.57 6.32
C ASP A 393 -15.41 6.56 5.73
N GLY A 394 -16.33 5.79 6.30
CA GLY A 394 -17.70 5.61 5.80
C GLY A 394 -17.80 4.57 4.68
N SER A 395 -16.71 3.87 4.33
CA SER A 395 -16.74 2.84 3.30
C SER A 395 -17.25 1.50 3.84
N VAL A 396 -17.92 0.74 2.99
CA VAL A 396 -18.31 -0.66 3.24
C VAL A 396 -17.53 -1.59 2.30
N PRO A 397 -17.34 -2.87 2.66
CA PRO A 397 -16.50 -3.80 1.88
C PRO A 397 -16.84 -3.86 0.39
N ILE A 398 -18.12 -3.88 0.01
CA ILE A 398 -18.53 -3.92 -1.39
C ILE A 398 -18.12 -2.65 -2.16
N MET A 399 -18.19 -1.47 -1.55
CA MET A 399 -17.71 -0.23 -2.17
C MET A 399 -16.19 -0.26 -2.35
N VAL A 400 -15.45 -0.73 -1.34
CA VAL A 400 -13.99 -0.87 -1.44
C VAL A 400 -13.59 -1.86 -2.53
N CYS A 401 -14.35 -2.95 -2.70
CA CYS A 401 -14.16 -3.91 -3.79
C CYS A 401 -14.30 -3.26 -5.18
N LEU A 402 -15.17 -2.25 -5.33
CA LEU A 402 -15.40 -1.59 -6.62
C LEU A 402 -14.35 -0.49 -6.97
N VAL A 403 -13.52 -0.06 -5.99
CA VAL A 403 -12.48 0.97 -6.22
C VAL A 403 -11.55 0.66 -7.39
N PRO A 404 -11.04 -0.57 -7.57
CA PRO A 404 -10.16 -0.90 -8.68
C PRO A 404 -10.77 -0.66 -10.06
N LEU A 405 -12.09 -0.65 -10.19
CA LEU A 405 -12.78 -0.39 -11.47
C LEU A 405 -12.66 1.07 -11.92
N ILE A 406 -12.50 2.00 -10.97
CA ILE A 406 -12.44 3.44 -11.25
C ILE A 406 -11.05 3.86 -11.72
N ASN A 407 -10.01 3.16 -11.29
CA ASN A 407 -8.64 3.47 -11.67
C ASN A 407 -8.41 3.13 -13.16
N LYS A 408 -7.93 4.08 -13.95
CA LYS A 408 -7.82 3.97 -15.43
C LYS A 408 -6.98 2.79 -15.93
N ASP A 409 -6.02 2.30 -15.14
CA ASP A 409 -5.05 1.27 -15.56
C ASP A 409 -5.39 -0.19 -15.22
N PRO A 410 -6.16 -0.54 -14.17
CA PRO A 410 -6.26 -1.93 -13.72
C PRO A 410 -7.04 -2.85 -14.64
N LEU A 411 -8.08 -2.36 -15.35
CA LEU A 411 -8.90 -3.21 -16.22
C LEU A 411 -8.10 -3.79 -17.41
N HIS A 412 -7.05 -3.10 -17.86
CA HIS A 412 -6.17 -3.57 -18.92
C HIS A 412 -5.34 -4.79 -18.52
N HIS A 413 -5.04 -4.93 -17.24
CA HIS A 413 -4.22 -6.00 -16.70
C HIS A 413 -5.02 -7.20 -16.17
N PHE A 414 -6.35 -7.11 -16.15
CA PHE A 414 -7.19 -8.21 -15.68
C PHE A 414 -7.23 -9.35 -16.70
N THR A 415 -6.57 -10.44 -16.36
CA THR A 415 -6.70 -11.71 -17.09
C THR A 415 -8.13 -12.25 -16.93
N HIS A 416 -8.49 -13.22 -17.76
CA HIS A 416 -9.80 -13.88 -17.65
C HIS A 416 -10.00 -14.51 -16.25
N SER A 417 -8.97 -15.18 -15.73
CA SER A 417 -9.00 -15.77 -14.39
C SER A 417 -9.23 -14.72 -13.30
N MET A 418 -8.53 -13.58 -13.36
CA MET A 418 -8.72 -12.48 -12.41
C MET A 418 -10.15 -11.93 -12.45
N LYS A 419 -10.75 -11.78 -13.64
CA LYS A 419 -12.15 -11.32 -13.79
C LYS A 419 -13.13 -12.29 -13.12
N VAL A 420 -12.91 -13.61 -13.27
CA VAL A 420 -13.74 -14.62 -12.62
C VAL A 420 -13.59 -14.57 -11.10
N CYS A 421 -12.37 -14.51 -10.57
CA CYS A 421 -12.13 -14.38 -9.13
C CYS A 421 -12.76 -13.11 -8.55
N TYR A 422 -12.62 -11.99 -9.25
CA TYR A 422 -13.25 -10.72 -8.87
C TYR A 422 -14.77 -10.83 -8.77
N LEU A 423 -15.44 -11.40 -9.79
CA LEU A 423 -16.89 -11.64 -9.78
C LEU A 423 -17.29 -12.57 -8.62
N ASN A 424 -16.47 -13.56 -8.31
CA ASN A 424 -16.72 -14.47 -7.19
C ASN A 424 -16.57 -13.75 -5.83
N CYS A 425 -15.65 -12.79 -5.70
CA CYS A 425 -15.56 -11.94 -4.50
C CYS A 425 -16.85 -11.14 -4.27
N ILE A 426 -17.36 -10.48 -5.33
CA ILE A 426 -18.63 -9.74 -5.23
C ILE A 426 -19.79 -10.70 -4.91
N ARG A 427 -19.83 -11.87 -5.56
CA ARG A 427 -20.89 -12.88 -5.33
C ARG A 427 -20.91 -13.37 -3.89
N ILE A 428 -19.75 -13.68 -3.31
CA ILE A 428 -19.65 -14.10 -1.90
C ILE A 428 -20.16 -13.01 -0.96
N LEU A 429 -19.78 -11.76 -1.16
CA LEU A 429 -20.29 -10.65 -0.36
C LEU A 429 -21.82 -10.58 -0.41
N LEU A 430 -22.39 -10.61 -1.62
CA LEU A 430 -23.84 -10.51 -1.83
C LEU A 430 -24.59 -11.71 -1.28
N GLN A 431 -24.07 -12.92 -1.45
CA GLN A 431 -24.66 -14.16 -0.89
C GLN A 431 -24.71 -14.15 0.63
N ASN A 432 -23.78 -13.45 1.27
CA ASN A 432 -23.73 -13.28 2.72
C ASN A 432 -24.36 -11.96 3.20
N GLY A 433 -25.23 -11.35 2.39
CA GLY A 433 -26.07 -10.24 2.80
C GLY A 433 -25.45 -8.86 2.65
N ALA A 434 -24.39 -8.68 1.85
CA ALA A 434 -23.92 -7.35 1.52
C ALA A 434 -25.03 -6.52 0.86
N ASN A 435 -25.24 -5.29 1.34
CA ASN A 435 -26.24 -4.39 0.80
C ASN A 435 -25.74 -3.73 -0.51
N PRO A 436 -26.32 -4.06 -1.68
CA PRO A 436 -25.93 -3.44 -2.94
C PRO A 436 -26.34 -1.97 -3.06
N ASN A 437 -27.20 -1.49 -2.15
CA ASN A 437 -27.73 -0.11 -2.13
C ASN A 437 -27.00 0.78 -1.11
N CYS A 438 -25.85 0.36 -0.63
CA CYS A 438 -25.04 1.16 0.28
C CYS A 438 -24.59 2.47 -0.40
N SER A 439 -24.44 3.52 0.40
CA SER A 439 -23.95 4.82 -0.05
C SER A 439 -22.68 5.21 0.69
N TYR A 440 -21.74 5.81 -0.02
CA TYR A 440 -20.52 6.38 0.52
C TYR A 440 -20.63 7.91 0.55
N ARG A 441 -20.30 8.53 1.68
CA ARG A 441 -20.29 9.99 1.97
C ARG A 441 -21.33 10.85 1.24
N SER A 442 -21.21 11.12 -0.02
CA SER A 442 -22.04 12.04 -0.81
C SER A 442 -23.07 11.32 -1.68
N ASN A 443 -23.70 10.26 -1.18
CA ASN A 443 -24.65 9.43 -1.92
C ASN A 443 -24.05 8.68 -3.14
N LEU A 444 -22.73 8.47 -3.17
CA LEU A 444 -22.11 7.62 -4.18
C LEU A 444 -22.47 6.16 -3.89
N THR A 445 -23.23 5.54 -4.80
CA THR A 445 -23.65 4.13 -4.70
C THR A 445 -22.84 3.24 -5.65
N PRO A 446 -22.84 1.91 -5.47
CA PRO A 446 -22.25 0.97 -6.42
C PRO A 446 -22.68 1.21 -7.87
N LEU A 447 -23.95 1.58 -8.08
CA LEU A 447 -24.49 1.90 -9.41
C LEU A 447 -23.78 3.09 -10.04
N HIS A 448 -23.54 4.17 -9.29
CA HIS A 448 -22.81 5.33 -9.81
C HIS A 448 -21.38 4.97 -10.21
N VAL A 449 -20.70 4.14 -9.41
CA VAL A 449 -19.34 3.66 -9.72
C VAL A 449 -19.34 2.92 -11.06
N LEU A 450 -20.25 1.99 -11.27
CA LEU A 450 -20.31 1.20 -12.51
C LEU A 450 -20.62 2.07 -13.73
N ILE A 451 -21.60 2.98 -13.63
CA ILE A 451 -21.96 3.91 -14.71
C ILE A 451 -20.78 4.82 -15.07
N PHE A 452 -20.10 5.35 -14.07
CA PHE A 452 -18.89 6.14 -14.29
C PHE A 452 -17.79 5.33 -14.99
N THR A 453 -17.55 4.08 -14.55
CA THR A 453 -16.54 3.21 -15.18
C THR A 453 -16.86 2.89 -16.64
N VAL A 454 -18.14 2.70 -16.99
CA VAL A 454 -18.55 2.55 -18.38
C VAL A 454 -18.29 3.83 -19.20
N SER A 455 -18.57 5.00 -18.63
CA SER A 455 -18.31 6.28 -19.31
C SER A 455 -16.81 6.48 -19.58
N GLU A 456 -15.95 6.17 -18.62
CA GLU A 456 -14.48 6.24 -18.77
C GLU A 456 -13.98 5.22 -19.81
N ASN A 457 -14.60 4.04 -19.89
CA ASN A 457 -14.25 3.02 -20.88
C ASN A 457 -14.37 3.53 -22.33
N PHE A 458 -15.29 4.47 -22.62
CA PHE A 458 -15.43 5.07 -23.94
C PHE A 458 -14.27 5.97 -24.34
N THR A 459 -13.45 6.41 -23.40
CA THR A 459 -12.24 7.22 -23.66
C THR A 459 -11.08 6.39 -24.21
N LEU A 460 -11.13 5.06 -24.11
CA LEU A 460 -10.10 4.15 -24.61
C LEU A 460 -10.05 4.16 -26.14
N ASN A 461 -8.91 3.76 -26.70
CA ASN A 461 -8.69 3.77 -28.16
C ASN A 461 -8.92 2.39 -28.84
N CYS A 462 -9.01 1.31 -28.06
CA CYS A 462 -9.13 -0.06 -28.58
C CYS A 462 -10.56 -0.62 -28.43
N ASP A 463 -11.28 -0.81 -29.53
CA ASP A 463 -12.70 -1.23 -29.51
C ASP A 463 -12.89 -2.65 -28.95
N THR A 464 -11.99 -3.60 -29.23
CA THR A 464 -12.07 -4.96 -28.68
C THR A 464 -11.95 -4.96 -27.18
N GLN A 465 -11.06 -4.12 -26.64
CA GLN A 465 -10.87 -3.97 -25.21
C GLN A 465 -12.04 -3.24 -24.55
N LYS A 466 -12.57 -2.19 -25.18
CA LYS A 466 -13.78 -1.53 -24.72
C LYS A 466 -14.93 -2.52 -24.55
N ARG A 467 -15.14 -3.38 -25.53
CA ARG A 467 -16.20 -4.38 -25.47
C ARG A 467 -15.99 -5.39 -24.36
N ALA A 468 -14.78 -5.94 -24.21
CA ALA A 468 -14.45 -6.90 -23.17
C ALA A 468 -14.58 -6.30 -21.75
N ASN A 469 -14.20 -5.04 -21.59
CA ASN A 469 -14.37 -4.33 -20.33
C ASN A 469 -15.85 -4.03 -20.04
N PHE A 470 -16.59 -3.58 -21.05
CA PHE A 470 -18.01 -3.35 -20.92
C PHE A 470 -18.76 -4.61 -20.50
N ASP A 471 -18.51 -5.74 -21.15
CA ASP A 471 -19.16 -7.00 -20.82
C ASP A 471 -18.84 -7.44 -19.38
N PHE A 472 -17.63 -7.21 -18.93
CA PHE A 472 -17.24 -7.47 -17.54
C PHE A 472 -18.01 -6.58 -16.55
N ILE A 473 -18.06 -5.25 -16.80
CA ILE A 473 -18.78 -4.30 -15.94
C ILE A 473 -20.30 -4.59 -15.98
N LYS A 474 -20.86 -4.93 -17.14
CA LYS A 474 -22.26 -5.34 -17.29
C LYS A 474 -22.59 -6.58 -16.46
N ASN A 475 -21.68 -7.57 -16.42
CA ASN A 475 -21.86 -8.76 -15.58
C ASN A 475 -21.87 -8.43 -14.09
N ILE A 476 -21.04 -7.48 -13.64
CA ILE A 476 -21.07 -6.98 -12.26
C ILE A 476 -22.40 -6.28 -11.97
N LEU A 477 -22.85 -5.43 -12.88
CA LEU A 477 -24.15 -4.74 -12.76
C LEU A 477 -25.30 -5.73 -12.63
N ILE A 478 -25.36 -6.72 -13.53
CA ILE A 478 -26.39 -7.76 -13.49
C ILE A 478 -26.35 -8.52 -12.17
N LEU A 479 -25.17 -8.86 -11.68
CA LEU A 479 -25.00 -9.54 -10.40
C LEU A 479 -25.58 -8.70 -9.25
N LEU A 480 -25.22 -7.40 -9.16
CA LEU A 480 -25.77 -6.51 -8.15
C LEU A 480 -27.30 -6.37 -8.26
N LEU A 481 -27.84 -6.26 -9.48
CA LEU A 481 -29.27 -6.17 -9.74
C LEU A 481 -30.02 -7.44 -9.31
N GLN A 482 -29.43 -8.61 -9.52
CA GLN A 482 -29.97 -9.90 -9.07
C GLN A 482 -30.10 -9.98 -7.56
N TYR A 483 -29.21 -9.33 -6.82
CA TYR A 483 -29.21 -9.25 -5.37
C TYR A 483 -29.93 -8.00 -4.81
N GLY A 484 -30.73 -7.31 -5.63
CA GLY A 484 -31.63 -6.27 -5.16
C GLY A 484 -31.09 -4.85 -5.23
N LEU A 485 -30.11 -4.57 -6.09
CA LEU A 485 -29.72 -3.19 -6.40
C LEU A 485 -30.93 -2.43 -6.94
N ASP A 486 -31.27 -1.32 -6.29
CA ASP A 486 -32.35 -0.44 -6.74
C ASP A 486 -31.81 0.71 -7.61
N CYS A 487 -32.26 0.71 -8.84
CA CYS A 487 -31.87 1.73 -9.83
C CYS A 487 -32.50 3.12 -9.59
N ASN A 488 -33.47 3.23 -8.66
CA ASN A 488 -34.26 4.46 -8.46
C ASN A 488 -33.89 5.22 -7.17
N ILE A 489 -32.93 4.71 -6.37
CA ILE A 489 -32.51 5.35 -5.10
C ILE A 489 -31.73 6.65 -5.31
N THR A 490 -31.24 6.91 -6.49
CA THR A 490 -30.31 8.01 -6.75
C THR A 490 -31.03 9.37 -6.90
N THR A 491 -30.40 10.44 -6.44
CA THR A 491 -30.90 11.82 -6.58
C THR A 491 -30.93 12.30 -8.04
N GLN A 492 -30.06 11.74 -8.87
CA GLN A 492 -30.03 11.97 -10.32
C GLN A 492 -30.55 10.72 -11.04
N HIS A 493 -31.42 10.92 -12.02
CA HIS A 493 -32.03 9.79 -12.71
C HIS A 493 -30.98 9.00 -13.50
N ILE A 494 -30.81 7.71 -13.18
CA ILE A 494 -29.73 6.88 -13.75
C ILE A 494 -29.80 6.74 -15.26
N LEU A 495 -31.00 6.66 -15.84
CA LEU A 495 -31.17 6.61 -17.31
C LEU A 495 -30.69 7.90 -17.97
N GLN A 496 -30.83 9.07 -17.30
CA GLN A 496 -30.26 10.31 -17.80
C GLN A 496 -28.74 10.24 -17.86
N SER A 497 -28.10 9.77 -16.78
CA SER A 497 -26.63 9.60 -16.75
C SER A 497 -26.13 8.70 -17.88
N VAL A 498 -26.87 7.62 -18.18
CA VAL A 498 -26.53 6.72 -19.30
C VAL A 498 -26.74 7.41 -20.65
N ILE A 499 -27.82 8.21 -20.82
CA ILE A 499 -28.06 8.98 -22.05
C ILE A 499 -26.98 10.06 -22.23
N ASP A 500 -26.53 10.70 -21.14
CA ASP A 500 -25.48 11.71 -21.18
C ASP A 500 -24.13 11.14 -21.66
N MET A 501 -23.89 9.84 -21.47
CA MET A 501 -22.69 9.17 -22.02
C MET A 501 -22.61 9.23 -23.54
N ILE A 502 -23.73 9.37 -24.22
CA ILE A 502 -23.77 9.53 -25.67
C ILE A 502 -22.92 10.71 -26.14
N ALA A 503 -22.76 11.72 -25.29
CA ALA A 503 -21.86 12.83 -25.56
C ALA A 503 -20.39 12.41 -25.76
N ASN A 504 -19.97 11.28 -25.14
CA ASN A 504 -18.62 10.76 -25.17
C ASN A 504 -18.41 9.61 -26.16
N VAL A 505 -19.48 9.15 -26.81
CA VAL A 505 -19.43 8.08 -27.81
C VAL A 505 -18.62 8.50 -29.04
N ARG A 506 -17.70 7.64 -29.45
CA ARG A 506 -16.83 7.88 -30.63
C ARG A 506 -16.99 6.84 -31.72
N THR A 507 -17.51 5.67 -31.40
CA THR A 507 -17.57 4.52 -32.30
C THR A 507 -18.96 3.86 -32.27
N CYS A 508 -19.31 3.10 -33.32
CA CYS A 508 -20.57 2.36 -33.39
C CYS A 508 -20.70 1.33 -32.24
N PRO A 509 -19.68 0.54 -31.87
CA PRO A 509 -19.74 -0.35 -30.71
C PRO A 509 -20.08 0.36 -29.40
N ASP A 510 -19.67 1.61 -29.21
CA ASP A 510 -19.98 2.39 -27.99
C ASP A 510 -21.49 2.62 -27.89
N ILE A 511 -22.18 2.90 -29.03
CA ILE A 511 -23.63 3.10 -29.08
C ILE A 511 -24.37 1.83 -28.66
N LEU A 512 -23.90 0.68 -29.11
CA LEU A 512 -24.45 -0.61 -28.74
C LEU A 512 -24.32 -0.86 -27.23
N CYS A 513 -23.18 -0.48 -26.63
CA CYS A 513 -22.99 -0.56 -25.17
C CYS A 513 -24.00 0.30 -24.40
N VAL A 514 -24.30 1.52 -24.88
CA VAL A 514 -25.34 2.38 -24.30
C VAL A 514 -26.73 1.73 -24.39
N TYR A 515 -27.06 1.15 -25.55
CA TYR A 515 -28.31 0.42 -25.72
C TYR A 515 -28.45 -0.75 -24.74
N GLU A 516 -27.43 -1.60 -24.65
CA GLU A 516 -27.45 -2.76 -23.75
C GLU A 516 -27.58 -2.35 -22.27
N LEU A 517 -26.93 -1.26 -21.89
CA LEU A 517 -27.01 -0.73 -20.53
C LEU A 517 -28.41 -0.20 -20.21
N LEU A 518 -29.01 0.57 -21.12
CA LEU A 518 -30.39 1.04 -20.99
C LEU A 518 -31.38 -0.13 -20.91
N LEU A 519 -31.19 -1.15 -21.76
CA LEU A 519 -32.03 -2.34 -21.76
C LEU A 519 -31.97 -3.07 -20.40
N VAL A 520 -30.77 -3.33 -19.87
CA VAL A 520 -30.59 -3.99 -18.57
C VAL A 520 -31.24 -3.18 -17.45
N LEU A 521 -31.01 -1.88 -17.40
CA LEU A 521 -31.58 -1.02 -16.35
C LEU A 521 -33.10 -1.00 -16.39
N ILE A 522 -33.70 -0.90 -17.57
CA ILE A 522 -35.16 -0.93 -17.74
C ILE A 522 -35.74 -2.30 -17.37
N GLN A 523 -35.09 -3.41 -17.75
CA GLN A 523 -35.50 -4.77 -17.36
C GLN A 523 -35.52 -5.01 -15.84
N TYR A 524 -34.64 -4.29 -15.10
CA TYR A 524 -34.53 -4.43 -13.65
C TYR A 524 -35.26 -3.34 -12.84
N GLY A 525 -36.11 -2.51 -13.51
CA GLY A 525 -37.04 -1.69 -12.77
C GLY A 525 -36.85 -0.18 -12.85
N THR A 526 -35.95 0.30 -13.68
CA THR A 526 -35.79 1.75 -13.87
C THR A 526 -37.02 2.32 -14.64
N ASP A 527 -37.57 3.45 -14.17
CA ASP A 527 -38.75 4.04 -14.79
C ASP A 527 -38.39 4.94 -15.97
N PRO A 528 -38.77 4.58 -17.20
CA PRO A 528 -38.53 5.42 -18.38
C PRO A 528 -39.51 6.63 -18.49
N ASN A 529 -40.53 6.73 -17.61
CA ASN A 529 -41.55 7.78 -17.64
C ASN A 529 -41.20 9.01 -16.81
N ILE A 530 -40.05 9.03 -16.16
CA ILE A 530 -39.64 10.14 -15.30
C ILE A 530 -39.33 11.38 -16.11
N THR A 531 -39.71 12.54 -15.57
CA THR A 531 -39.42 13.85 -16.12
C THR A 531 -38.19 14.46 -15.51
N LEU A 532 -37.31 15.04 -16.31
CA LEU A 532 -36.13 15.77 -15.89
C LEU A 532 -36.54 17.08 -15.20
N SER A 533 -35.83 17.44 -14.12
CA SER A 533 -36.05 18.75 -13.48
C SER A 533 -35.50 19.89 -14.35
N ASN A 534 -36.23 20.99 -14.46
CA ASN A 534 -35.89 22.14 -15.33
C ASN A 534 -34.52 22.78 -15.04
N LYS A 535 -33.94 22.54 -13.88
CA LYS A 535 -32.60 23.05 -13.50
C LYS A 535 -31.43 22.42 -14.27
N LEU A 536 -31.62 21.20 -14.79
CA LEU A 536 -30.56 20.43 -15.47
C LEU A 536 -30.48 20.67 -16.98
N ILE A 537 -31.55 21.16 -17.61
CA ILE A 537 -31.59 21.37 -19.05
C ILE A 537 -30.78 22.61 -19.50
N MET A 538 -30.57 23.58 -18.58
CA MET A 538 -29.89 24.86 -18.89
C MET A 538 -28.41 24.88 -18.52
N SER A 539 -27.93 23.98 -17.63
CA SER A 539 -26.51 23.86 -17.29
C SER A 539 -25.88 22.67 -18.04
N GLY A 540 -25.25 22.95 -19.15
CA GLY A 540 -24.44 21.98 -19.89
C GLY A 540 -23.16 21.55 -19.17
N SER A 541 -23.16 21.46 -17.83
CA SER A 541 -22.02 21.07 -17.03
C SER A 541 -22.23 19.68 -16.43
N SER A 542 -21.65 18.71 -17.10
CA SER A 542 -21.43 17.32 -16.63
C SER A 542 -20.48 17.20 -15.43
N SER A 543 -20.21 18.31 -14.71
CA SER A 543 -19.10 18.36 -13.72
C SER A 543 -19.47 17.94 -12.29
N SER A 544 -20.75 17.85 -11.91
CA SER A 544 -21.08 17.60 -10.49
C SER A 544 -20.94 16.13 -10.04
N SER A 545 -21.22 15.16 -10.89
CA SER A 545 -21.01 13.74 -10.55
C SER A 545 -19.53 13.33 -10.59
N MET A 546 -18.70 14.02 -11.38
CA MET A 546 -17.25 13.76 -11.44
C MET A 546 -16.51 14.16 -10.17
N ASN A 547 -16.94 15.19 -9.45
CA ASN A 547 -16.26 15.64 -8.24
C ASN A 547 -16.37 14.61 -7.12
N TYR A 548 -17.49 13.92 -6.96
CA TYR A 548 -17.67 12.90 -5.91
C TYR A 548 -16.86 11.63 -6.17
N VAL A 549 -16.69 11.24 -7.43
CA VAL A 549 -15.88 10.08 -7.80
C VAL A 549 -14.38 10.39 -7.61
N ASN A 550 -13.95 11.60 -7.95
CA ASN A 550 -12.57 12.04 -7.70
C ASN A 550 -12.22 12.07 -6.21
N ASP A 551 -13.14 12.47 -5.35
CA ASP A 551 -12.95 12.39 -3.89
C ASP A 551 -12.80 10.95 -3.41
N PHE A 552 -13.52 10.01 -4.00
CA PHE A 552 -13.41 8.58 -3.69
C PHE A 552 -12.08 7.99 -4.19
N ILE A 553 -11.63 8.35 -5.40
CA ILE A 553 -10.35 7.94 -5.98
C ILE A 553 -9.18 8.45 -5.12
N ASN A 554 -9.22 9.71 -4.70
CA ASN A 554 -8.16 10.31 -3.88
C ASN A 554 -8.05 9.67 -2.49
N PHE A 555 -9.12 9.09 -1.98
CA PHE A 555 -9.13 8.38 -0.69
C PHE A 555 -8.73 6.89 -0.82
N GLY A 556 -8.98 6.26 -1.96
CA GLY A 556 -8.57 4.88 -2.28
C GLY A 556 -7.12 4.75 -2.76
N GLY A 557 -6.51 5.89 -3.12
CA GLY A 557 -5.10 5.94 -3.50
C GLY A 557 -4.21 5.69 -2.29
N MET A 558 -3.62 4.50 -2.20
CA MET A 558 -2.57 4.17 -1.25
C MET A 558 -1.46 5.21 -1.36
N ARG A 559 -1.29 6.04 -0.32
CA ARG A 559 0.05 6.48 0.01
C ARG A 559 0.80 5.23 0.48
N ALA A 560 1.66 4.72 -0.36
CA ALA A 560 2.72 3.82 0.06
C ALA A 560 3.37 4.47 1.29
N VAL A 561 3.39 3.76 2.41
CA VAL A 561 4.15 4.15 3.59
C VAL A 561 5.62 3.94 3.24
N GLY A 562 6.16 4.91 2.52
CA GLY A 562 7.58 5.17 2.42
C GLY A 562 7.89 6.23 3.46
N GLY A 563 8.75 5.88 4.43
CA GLY A 563 9.20 6.82 5.44
C GLY A 563 9.90 8.03 4.83
N GLY A 564 9.70 9.19 5.42
CA GLY A 564 10.37 10.43 5.04
C GLY A 564 9.72 11.62 5.75
N ASP A 565 10.48 12.17 6.65
CA ASP A 565 10.23 13.34 7.51
C ASP A 565 9.69 14.57 6.77
N GLY A 566 8.94 15.41 7.50
CA GLY A 566 8.98 16.84 7.24
C GLY A 566 7.66 17.60 7.28
N ALA A 567 7.48 18.34 8.35
CA ALA A 567 6.87 19.68 8.48
C ALA A 567 5.40 19.86 8.02
N GLY A 568 4.57 20.20 9.02
CA GLY A 568 3.26 20.84 8.81
C GLY A 568 3.38 22.27 8.31
N PRO A 569 2.26 22.83 7.87
CA PRO A 569 1.87 24.10 8.51
C PRO A 569 0.41 24.15 8.98
N SER A 570 0.27 24.82 10.09
CA SER A 570 -0.92 25.34 10.71
C SER A 570 -1.73 26.27 9.79
N GLY A 571 -3.05 26.18 9.87
CA GLY A 571 -3.95 27.16 9.24
C GLY A 571 -5.37 27.01 9.76
N SER A 572 -5.65 27.75 10.84
CA SER A 572 -6.96 27.98 11.43
C SER A 572 -7.87 28.77 10.48
N GLY A 573 -9.16 28.43 10.44
CA GLY A 573 -10.18 29.23 9.77
C GLY A 573 -11.57 28.74 10.13
N ALA A 574 -12.07 29.24 11.26
CA ALA A 574 -13.47 29.12 11.64
C ALA A 574 -14.34 30.03 10.79
N ALA A 575 -15.46 29.53 10.27
CA ALA A 575 -16.58 30.39 9.85
C ALA A 575 -17.88 29.74 10.32
N GLY A 576 -18.58 30.50 11.12
CA GLY A 576 -19.86 30.18 11.75
C GLY A 576 -21.06 30.28 10.80
N PRO A 577 -22.26 29.93 11.31
CA PRO A 577 -23.47 29.76 10.52
C PRO A 577 -24.21 31.07 10.28
N VAL A 578 -24.70 31.25 9.06
CA VAL A 578 -25.64 32.34 8.74
C VAL A 578 -27.04 31.76 8.60
N ALA A 579 -27.96 32.32 9.38
CA ALA A 579 -29.38 32.00 9.35
C ALA A 579 -30.11 32.72 8.20
N PRO A 580 -31.27 32.21 7.77
CA PRO A 580 -32.06 32.84 6.73
C PRO A 580 -33.11 33.80 7.31
N ASN A 581 -33.21 34.97 6.72
CA ASN A 581 -34.38 35.84 6.88
C ASN A 581 -34.88 36.27 5.53
N GLY A 582 -36.13 36.12 5.30
CA GLY A 582 -37.02 37.24 5.03
C GLY A 582 -38.03 37.01 3.91
N THR A 583 -39.22 36.77 4.30
CA THR A 583 -40.54 37.36 3.89
C THR A 583 -40.62 38.10 2.56
N GLY A 584 -41.64 37.80 1.78
CA GLY A 584 -42.19 38.78 0.85
C GLY A 584 -43.18 38.27 -0.15
N THR A 585 -44.43 38.36 0.19
CA THR A 585 -45.62 38.82 -0.56
C THR A 585 -46.16 38.05 -1.73
N ALA A 586 -47.39 37.63 -1.53
CA ALA A 586 -48.34 37.14 -2.52
C ALA A 586 -48.75 38.25 -3.51
N SER A 587 -48.88 37.89 -4.80
CA SER A 587 -49.78 38.63 -5.71
C SER A 587 -50.58 37.60 -6.51
N ASN A 588 -51.88 37.69 -6.36
CA ASN A 588 -52.91 37.02 -7.14
C ASN A 588 -52.87 37.47 -8.59
N GLY A 589 -52.97 36.53 -9.53
CA GLY A 589 -53.20 36.85 -10.93
C GLY A 589 -53.46 35.59 -11.80
N ASN A 590 -54.70 35.43 -12.15
CA ASN A 590 -55.28 34.68 -13.27
C ASN A 590 -54.83 33.23 -13.52
N GLY A 591 -55.66 32.30 -13.08
CA GLY A 591 -55.47 30.85 -13.10
C GLY A 591 -55.87 30.07 -14.37
N SER A 592 -56.03 30.67 -15.54
CA SER A 592 -56.43 29.88 -16.77
C SER A 592 -55.36 29.76 -17.85
N ASP A 593 -54.39 30.68 -17.92
CA ASP A 593 -53.30 30.60 -18.90
C ASP A 593 -52.05 29.83 -18.40
N ASN A 594 -51.89 29.69 -17.10
CA ASN A 594 -50.77 28.95 -16.50
C ASN A 594 -50.87 27.42 -16.66
N LEU A 595 -52.06 26.86 -16.75
CA LEU A 595 -52.24 25.42 -16.99
C LEU A 595 -51.86 24.99 -18.41
N ARG A 596 -52.13 25.82 -19.44
CA ARG A 596 -51.74 25.52 -20.82
C ARG A 596 -50.23 25.69 -21.07
N SER A 597 -49.57 26.62 -20.43
CA SER A 597 -48.11 26.79 -20.49
C SER A 597 -47.36 25.74 -19.70
N SER A 598 -47.90 25.29 -18.55
CA SER A 598 -47.37 24.21 -17.74
C SER A 598 -47.41 22.86 -18.49
N PHE A 599 -48.49 22.54 -19.17
CA PHE A 599 -48.61 21.32 -19.99
C PHE A 599 -47.67 21.30 -21.22
N ARG A 600 -47.40 22.44 -21.85
CA ARG A 600 -46.42 22.52 -22.95
C ARG A 600 -44.99 22.35 -22.50
N ASN A 601 -44.64 22.73 -21.28
CA ASN A 601 -43.27 22.58 -20.72
C ASN A 601 -42.99 21.16 -20.24
N ASN A 602 -43.97 20.40 -19.74
CA ASN A 602 -43.76 19.06 -19.21
C ASN A 602 -43.36 18.02 -20.27
N ALA A 603 -43.86 18.12 -21.50
CA ALA A 603 -43.58 17.14 -22.54
C ALA A 603 -42.09 17.17 -23.02
N ARG A 604 -41.43 18.31 -22.91
CA ARG A 604 -40.00 18.47 -23.26
C ARG A 604 -39.06 17.89 -22.21
N ASN A 605 -39.56 17.57 -21.03
CA ASN A 605 -38.77 17.07 -19.93
C ASN A 605 -38.67 15.52 -19.88
N TYR A 606 -39.31 14.80 -20.81
CA TYR A 606 -39.19 13.33 -20.86
C TYR A 606 -37.84 12.89 -21.39
N LEU A 607 -37.32 11.77 -20.84
CA LEU A 607 -36.03 11.18 -21.23
C LEU A 607 -35.94 10.89 -22.73
N LEU A 608 -37.00 10.35 -23.35
CA LEU A 608 -37.05 10.12 -24.81
C LEU A 608 -36.89 11.42 -25.61
N PHE A 609 -37.56 12.52 -25.19
CA PHE A 609 -37.40 13.81 -25.84
C PHE A 609 -35.94 14.31 -25.72
N TYR A 610 -35.38 14.24 -24.54
CA TYR A 610 -34.00 14.62 -24.28
C TYR A 610 -33.03 13.80 -25.14
N TYR A 611 -33.19 12.48 -25.17
CA TYR A 611 -32.40 11.59 -26.01
C TYR A 611 -32.40 12.00 -27.48
N ILE A 612 -33.61 12.21 -28.05
CA ILE A 612 -33.78 12.59 -29.45
C ILE A 612 -33.12 13.94 -29.73
N MET A 613 -33.28 14.92 -28.83
CA MET A 613 -32.62 16.22 -28.97
C MET A 613 -31.10 16.13 -28.91
N LEU A 614 -30.55 15.20 -28.10
CA LEU A 614 -29.13 14.98 -27.98
C LEU A 614 -28.54 14.40 -29.28
N ILE A 615 -29.17 13.37 -29.85
CA ILE A 615 -28.70 12.73 -31.09
C ILE A 615 -28.85 13.62 -32.32
N THR A 616 -29.81 14.58 -32.33
CA THR A 616 -29.98 15.53 -33.44
C THR A 616 -28.95 16.65 -33.43
N ARG A 617 -28.34 16.95 -32.27
CA ARG A 617 -27.35 18.05 -32.15
C ARG A 617 -25.93 17.64 -32.57
N LYS A 618 -25.65 16.36 -32.71
CA LYS A 618 -24.34 15.81 -33.07
C LYS A 618 -24.46 15.00 -34.36
N GLU A 619 -23.32 14.83 -35.02
CA GLU A 619 -23.17 13.89 -36.17
C GLU A 619 -23.33 12.42 -35.76
N PHE A 620 -24.01 12.17 -34.64
CA PHE A 620 -24.20 10.88 -34.00
C PHE A 620 -24.88 9.87 -34.97
N ILE A 621 -25.90 10.33 -35.71
CA ILE A 621 -26.64 9.48 -36.66
C ILE A 621 -25.73 9.00 -37.80
N LEU A 622 -24.72 9.78 -38.15
CA LEU A 622 -23.75 9.42 -39.20
C LEU A 622 -22.74 8.36 -38.71
N LEU A 623 -22.47 8.32 -37.41
CA LEU A 623 -21.61 7.34 -36.80
C LEU A 623 -22.27 5.97 -36.60
N ASP A 624 -23.61 5.96 -36.47
CA ASP A 624 -24.38 4.74 -36.15
C ASP A 624 -24.81 3.99 -37.43
N ARG A 625 -23.87 3.24 -38.01
CA ARG A 625 -24.07 2.42 -39.21
C ARG A 625 -25.12 1.32 -39.03
N GLU A 626 -25.28 0.80 -37.80
CA GLU A 626 -26.20 -0.29 -37.44
C GLU A 626 -27.58 0.20 -37.03
N GLN A 627 -27.81 1.50 -37.11
CA GLN A 627 -29.08 2.15 -36.72
C GLN A 627 -29.50 1.81 -35.27
N THR A 628 -28.55 1.60 -34.39
CA THR A 628 -28.79 1.29 -32.97
C THR A 628 -29.59 2.36 -32.26
N TYR A 629 -29.51 3.62 -32.74
CA TYR A 629 -30.35 4.72 -32.26
C TYR A 629 -31.84 4.43 -32.37
N GLN A 630 -32.24 3.70 -33.40
CA GLN A 630 -33.65 3.28 -33.59
C GLN A 630 -34.05 2.26 -32.54
N ARG A 631 -33.16 1.31 -32.22
CA ARG A 631 -33.41 0.32 -31.16
C ARG A 631 -33.61 1.00 -29.81
N ILE A 632 -32.87 2.07 -29.48
CA ILE A 632 -33.05 2.86 -28.25
C ILE A 632 -34.42 3.56 -28.29
N ILE A 633 -34.84 4.14 -29.42
CA ILE A 633 -36.16 4.75 -29.54
C ILE A 633 -37.27 3.71 -29.35
N TYR A 634 -37.14 2.52 -29.97
CA TYR A 634 -38.09 1.44 -29.78
C TYR A 634 -38.12 0.93 -28.34
N LEU A 635 -36.95 0.88 -27.64
CA LEU A 635 -36.91 0.52 -26.24
C LEU A 635 -37.81 1.45 -25.39
N PHE A 636 -37.70 2.75 -25.57
CA PHE A 636 -38.60 3.72 -24.93
C PHE A 636 -40.04 3.58 -25.41
N TYR A 637 -40.26 3.40 -26.70
CA TYR A 637 -41.59 3.19 -27.27
C TYR A 637 -42.32 1.99 -26.65
N TYR A 638 -41.61 0.90 -26.33
CA TYR A 638 -42.20 -0.30 -25.77
C TYR A 638 -42.21 -0.34 -24.23
N SER A 639 -41.55 0.55 -23.54
CA SER A 639 -41.46 0.59 -22.07
C SER A 639 -42.26 1.77 -21.44
N MET A 640 -42.44 2.88 -22.14
CA MET A 640 -43.17 4.04 -21.61
C MET A 640 -44.68 3.82 -21.56
N LYS A 641 -45.37 4.44 -20.59
CA LYS A 641 -46.85 4.51 -20.53
C LYS A 641 -47.41 5.21 -21.76
N HIS A 642 -48.66 4.87 -22.13
CA HIS A 642 -49.27 5.37 -23.35
C HIS A 642 -49.35 6.90 -23.39
N ASP A 643 -49.87 7.51 -22.32
CA ASP A 643 -50.10 8.97 -22.26
C ASP A 643 -48.76 9.76 -22.28
N THR A 644 -47.75 9.29 -21.53
CA THR A 644 -46.44 9.92 -21.50
C THR A 644 -45.73 9.84 -22.84
N LEU A 645 -45.78 8.68 -23.49
CA LEU A 645 -45.23 8.48 -24.83
C LEU A 645 -45.92 9.33 -25.87
N PHE A 646 -47.27 9.32 -25.87
CA PHE A 646 -48.06 10.09 -26.84
C PHE A 646 -47.74 11.58 -26.73
N ASN A 647 -47.73 12.15 -25.53
CA ASN A 647 -47.38 13.55 -25.30
C ASN A 647 -45.95 13.88 -25.75
N CYS A 648 -45.01 12.99 -25.52
CA CYS A 648 -43.62 13.14 -25.96
C CYS A 648 -43.54 13.12 -27.50
N LEU A 649 -44.13 12.12 -28.15
CA LEU A 649 -44.15 11.98 -29.62
C LEU A 649 -44.87 13.14 -30.31
N LYS A 650 -45.99 13.64 -29.72
CA LYS A 650 -46.72 14.81 -30.24
C LYS A 650 -45.83 16.06 -30.22
N SER A 651 -45.06 16.25 -29.13
CA SER A 651 -44.15 17.41 -29.03
C SER A 651 -42.99 17.31 -30.01
N LEU A 652 -42.42 16.12 -30.21
CA LEU A 652 -41.38 15.85 -31.20
C LEU A 652 -41.92 16.01 -32.65
N HIS A 653 -43.09 15.49 -32.93
CA HIS A 653 -43.77 15.64 -34.24
C HIS A 653 -43.94 17.12 -34.60
N ASN A 654 -44.46 17.94 -33.69
CA ASN A 654 -44.65 19.37 -33.91
C ASN A 654 -43.28 20.09 -34.13
N LEU A 655 -42.24 19.67 -33.40
CA LEU A 655 -40.90 20.23 -33.54
C LEU A 655 -40.31 19.89 -34.93
N PHE A 656 -40.41 18.64 -35.37
CA PHE A 656 -39.85 18.20 -36.66
C PHE A 656 -40.60 18.73 -37.87
N ILE A 657 -41.89 19.02 -37.74
CA ILE A 657 -42.66 19.71 -38.82
C ILE A 657 -42.20 21.16 -38.95
N ALA A 658 -41.92 21.83 -37.86
CA ALA A 658 -41.51 23.24 -37.87
C ALA A 658 -40.03 23.45 -38.30
N GLN A 659 -39.23 22.40 -38.37
CA GLN A 659 -37.82 22.48 -38.78
C GLN A 659 -37.63 22.30 -40.28
N VAL A 660 -36.64 23.01 -40.85
CA VAL A 660 -36.23 22.85 -42.27
C VAL A 660 -35.71 21.41 -42.49
N PRO A 661 -36.06 20.75 -43.60
CA PRO A 661 -35.57 19.42 -43.93
C PRO A 661 -34.05 19.36 -43.95
N ASN A 662 -33.46 18.38 -43.23
CA ASN A 662 -32.04 18.11 -43.21
C ASN A 662 -31.81 16.63 -43.50
N LYS A 663 -31.12 16.32 -44.61
CA LYS A 663 -30.87 14.95 -45.09
C LYS A 663 -30.29 14.02 -43.99
N SER A 664 -29.48 14.53 -43.08
CA SER A 664 -28.87 13.75 -42.02
C SER A 664 -29.86 13.21 -40.98
N ILE A 665 -31.02 13.85 -40.81
CA ILE A 665 -32.03 13.49 -39.80
C ILE A 665 -33.36 13.07 -40.39
N ASP A 666 -33.49 12.99 -41.74
CA ASP A 666 -34.75 12.66 -42.41
C ASP A 666 -35.25 11.26 -41.99
N ASN A 667 -34.38 10.27 -41.86
CA ASN A 667 -34.77 8.93 -41.40
C ASN A 667 -35.32 8.97 -39.96
N LEU A 668 -34.71 9.74 -39.05
CA LEU A 668 -35.19 9.92 -37.68
C LEU A 668 -36.55 10.64 -37.69
N ARG A 669 -36.67 11.70 -38.49
CA ARG A 669 -37.92 12.45 -38.68
C ARG A 669 -39.03 11.53 -39.14
N HIS A 670 -38.77 10.73 -40.18
CA HIS A 670 -39.74 9.76 -40.71
C HIS A 670 -40.16 8.73 -39.68
N LEU A 671 -39.19 8.20 -38.90
CA LEU A 671 -39.44 7.27 -37.82
C LEU A 671 -40.38 7.88 -36.76
N ILE A 672 -40.07 9.08 -36.25
CA ILE A 672 -40.89 9.76 -35.24
C ILE A 672 -42.33 10.03 -35.75
N ILE A 673 -42.47 10.51 -37.00
CA ILE A 673 -43.78 10.74 -37.62
C ILE A 673 -44.57 9.43 -37.73
N THR A 674 -43.88 8.35 -38.10
CA THR A 674 -44.49 7.02 -38.24
C THR A 674 -44.96 6.49 -36.89
N LEU A 675 -44.10 6.56 -35.86
CA LEU A 675 -44.45 6.12 -34.50
C LEU A 675 -45.59 6.95 -33.88
N TYR A 676 -45.68 8.26 -34.19
CA TYR A 676 -46.76 9.10 -33.71
C TYR A 676 -48.09 8.75 -34.36
N LYS A 677 -48.11 8.48 -35.71
CA LYS A 677 -49.32 8.17 -36.48
C LYS A 677 -49.80 6.75 -36.31
N LYS A 678 -48.89 5.79 -35.96
CA LYS A 678 -49.24 4.37 -35.84
C LYS A 678 -49.53 4.03 -34.37
N PRO A 679 -50.79 3.61 -34.05
CA PRO A 679 -51.08 3.17 -32.69
C PRO A 679 -50.34 1.88 -32.36
N ARG A 680 -50.05 1.69 -31.08
CA ARG A 680 -49.50 0.42 -30.60
C ARG A 680 -50.45 -0.74 -30.83
N SER A 681 -49.93 -1.87 -31.28
CA SER A 681 -50.69 -3.11 -31.38
C SER A 681 -51.12 -3.62 -30.00
N LEU A 682 -52.17 -4.46 -29.96
CA LEU A 682 -52.60 -5.08 -28.70
C LEU A 682 -51.47 -5.84 -28.02
N LYS A 683 -50.66 -6.55 -28.78
CA LYS A 683 -49.46 -7.26 -28.29
C LYS A 683 -48.47 -6.33 -27.56
N GLN A 684 -48.26 -5.13 -28.11
CA GLN A 684 -47.37 -4.11 -27.53
C GLN A 684 -47.99 -3.47 -26.27
N LEU A 685 -49.31 -3.23 -26.28
CA LEU A 685 -50.02 -2.73 -25.10
C LEU A 685 -49.98 -3.76 -23.94
N CYS A 686 -50.18 -5.04 -24.24
CA CYS A 686 -50.07 -6.12 -23.25
C CYS A 686 -48.64 -6.15 -22.62
N ARG A 687 -47.59 -5.97 -23.42
CA ARG A 687 -46.20 -5.90 -22.88
C ARG A 687 -46.07 -4.75 -21.87
N VAL A 688 -46.57 -3.55 -22.21
CA VAL A 688 -46.50 -2.39 -21.30
C VAL A 688 -47.32 -2.62 -20.03
N CYS A 689 -48.49 -3.29 -20.13
CA CYS A 689 -49.28 -3.66 -18.99
C CYS A 689 -48.52 -4.65 -18.09
N ILE A 690 -47.92 -5.71 -18.65
CA ILE A 690 -47.13 -6.68 -17.92
C ILE A 690 -45.96 -5.99 -17.21
N PHE A 691 -45.22 -5.13 -17.94
CA PHE A 691 -44.10 -4.35 -17.40
C PHE A 691 -44.52 -3.52 -16.18
N ASN A 692 -45.61 -2.78 -16.27
CA ASN A 692 -46.11 -1.95 -15.17
C ASN A 692 -46.68 -2.79 -14.02
N SER A 693 -47.35 -3.93 -14.31
CA SER A 693 -47.91 -4.83 -13.28
C SER A 693 -46.83 -5.56 -12.45
N LEU A 694 -45.66 -5.70 -12.99
CA LEU A 694 -44.48 -6.27 -12.30
C LEU A 694 -43.60 -5.18 -11.66
N ASP A 695 -44.12 -4.01 -11.37
CA ASP A 695 -43.40 -2.86 -10.83
C ASP A 695 -42.10 -2.54 -11.64
N LYS A 696 -42.17 -2.77 -12.94
CA LYS A 696 -41.08 -2.61 -13.92
C LYS A 696 -39.92 -3.59 -13.74
N LYS A 697 -39.99 -4.54 -12.80
CA LYS A 697 -38.97 -5.56 -12.51
C LYS A 697 -39.17 -6.81 -13.35
N LEU A 698 -39.03 -6.71 -14.68
CA LEU A 698 -39.24 -7.81 -15.62
C LEU A 698 -38.25 -8.96 -15.39
N ALA A 699 -36.96 -8.69 -15.44
CA ALA A 699 -35.94 -9.73 -15.41
C ALA A 699 -36.01 -10.62 -14.15
N PRO A 700 -36.15 -10.10 -12.93
CA PRO A 700 -36.30 -10.94 -11.76
C PRO A 700 -37.66 -11.65 -11.65
N SER A 701 -38.70 -11.14 -12.31
CA SER A 701 -40.09 -11.63 -12.13
C SER A 701 -40.60 -12.52 -13.28
N ILE A 702 -40.00 -12.46 -14.46
CA ILE A 702 -40.48 -13.15 -15.67
C ILE A 702 -40.57 -14.66 -15.53
N ASN A 703 -39.66 -15.27 -14.75
CA ASN A 703 -39.67 -16.71 -14.54
C ASN A 703 -40.82 -17.19 -13.64
N ARG A 704 -41.43 -16.28 -12.85
CA ARG A 704 -42.61 -16.55 -12.02
C ARG A 704 -43.91 -16.52 -12.82
N LEU A 705 -43.86 -15.93 -14.02
CA LEU A 705 -45.02 -15.91 -14.92
C LEU A 705 -45.14 -17.25 -15.63
N ASN A 706 -46.33 -17.80 -15.64
CA ASN A 706 -46.65 -19.04 -16.35
C ASN A 706 -46.86 -18.72 -17.87
N LEU A 707 -45.80 -18.27 -18.55
CA LEU A 707 -45.79 -17.96 -19.96
C LEU A 707 -44.86 -18.92 -20.72
N PRO A 708 -45.19 -19.31 -21.94
CA PRO A 708 -44.28 -20.00 -22.85
C PRO A 708 -43.00 -19.21 -23.10
N LEU A 709 -41.88 -19.91 -23.33
CA LEU A 709 -40.55 -19.31 -23.51
C LEU A 709 -40.52 -18.18 -24.58
N PRO A 710 -41.13 -18.34 -25.77
CA PRO A 710 -41.13 -17.26 -26.77
C PRO A 710 -41.85 -15.98 -26.31
N LEU A 711 -42.88 -16.11 -25.45
CA LEU A 711 -43.55 -14.94 -24.88
C LEU A 711 -42.70 -14.30 -23.73
N LYS A 712 -41.99 -15.07 -22.97
CA LYS A 712 -41.02 -14.54 -21.98
C LYS A 712 -39.91 -13.73 -22.67
N GLU A 713 -39.33 -14.28 -23.74
CA GLU A 713 -38.35 -13.59 -24.57
C GLU A 713 -38.89 -12.33 -25.20
N TYR A 714 -40.10 -12.41 -25.77
CA TYR A 714 -40.78 -11.22 -26.34
C TYR A 714 -40.98 -10.11 -25.31
N VAL A 715 -41.35 -10.44 -24.08
CA VAL A 715 -41.55 -9.45 -23.00
C VAL A 715 -40.22 -8.83 -22.58
N LEU A 716 -39.15 -9.64 -22.49
CA LEU A 716 -37.82 -9.20 -22.02
C LEU A 716 -37.10 -8.32 -23.05
N ASN A 717 -37.11 -8.66 -24.32
CA ASN A 717 -36.19 -8.07 -25.30
C ASN A 717 -36.61 -6.72 -25.83
N PHE A 718 -37.85 -6.27 -25.58
CA PHE A 718 -38.41 -5.01 -26.11
C PHE A 718 -38.19 -4.85 -27.64
N GLU A 719 -38.05 -5.94 -28.37
CA GLU A 719 -38.00 -5.94 -29.84
C GLU A 719 -39.38 -6.20 -30.42
N GLY A 720 -39.67 -5.55 -31.56
CA GLY A 720 -40.99 -5.53 -32.18
C GLY A 720 -41.46 -6.83 -32.81
#